data_5ee36f096f1c356551ac09b30ec6db62
#
_entry.id   5ee36f096f1c356551ac09b30ec6db62
#
_cell.length_a   1.000
_cell.length_b   1.000
_cell.length_c   1.000
_cell.angle_alpha   90.00
_cell.angle_beta   90.00
_cell.angle_gamma   90.00
#
_symmetry.space_group_name_H-M   'P 1'
#
loop_
_entity.id
_entity.type
_entity.pdbx_description
1 polymer ?
#
loop_
_entity_poly.entity_id
_entity_poly.type
_entity_poly.pdbx_seq_one_letter_code
_entity_poly.pdbx_strand_id
1 'polypeptide(L)'
;MVSCNNTNNTPAIDLTNLDTTVSPADDFYQYATGGWQEKNPLKPEFARYGSFDVLRENNEKRINELFSAMAKTKAESGSVEQKISDLYKMGLDSVRLNEEGVSVLAKDFATIDAITDGASLAKVVAEMHLKMGNPLFGMYVTSDLMNSSINTLYISQSGLGMGNRDYYLDEEHAAKREGYVAYLEKIFTLAGIENAKAEAEAVMAFEKKMAERFRSNVELRNIAASYNPMSKGDFYARYKNFDWETYRTEIGLGDFEQIIVEQPEVIDLVNAMVKNEKMETIKSYLKASLMGSAAGYAGDELYAASFDFFSRQMTGVEEMKPRWKRAMAVPNAILSEAVGEIYVSKYFPAEDKVRMTELVKNLQVALGQHIDALEWMSDETKQKAQEKLATFTVKIGYPDKWKDYSSLEIDPSLSYWENIKRASAWSTADNLARLGKEVDRDEWFMSPQTVNAYYNPTTNEICFPAAILQPPFYNSTADDAVNYGAIGVVIGHEMTHGFDDQGRNFDKDGNMINWWTDADAEAFQKKSQVLVEQFNKIEVLPATDESPAVMADGALSLGENIADQGGLRVAFTALKNALGETTPEPIDGFTAEQRFYIAYAALWGQNVRDAEKARLTKVDVHSLGENRVNATLKNLQSFYDAFSITEGKMFMPEEERVIIW
;
A
#
# COMPACT_ATOMS: atom_id res chain seq x y z
N MET A 1 -24.05 -1.64 43.69
CA MET A 1 -24.88 -1.50 42.48
C MET A 1 -24.68 -0.08 41.97
N VAL A 2 -23.80 0.12 41.02
CA VAL A 2 -23.77 1.31 40.17
C VAL A 2 -23.57 0.73 38.76
N SER A 3 -24.68 0.73 38.03
CA SER A 3 -24.73 0.33 36.62
C SER A 3 -24.10 1.47 35.80
N CYS A 4 -22.91 1.30 35.32
CA CYS A 4 -22.35 2.15 34.25
C CYS A 4 -22.75 1.56 32.90
N ASN A 5 -23.99 1.75 32.49
CA ASN A 5 -24.41 1.65 31.10
C ASN A 5 -24.05 2.95 30.38
N ASN A 6 -22.84 3.03 29.88
CA ASN A 6 -22.48 3.93 28.78
C ASN A 6 -22.23 3.06 27.54
N THR A 7 -23.30 2.49 27.01
CA THR A 7 -23.34 2.11 25.61
C THR A 7 -23.46 3.41 24.82
N ASN A 8 -22.36 3.93 24.30
CA ASN A 8 -22.38 4.88 23.20
C ASN A 8 -23.00 4.12 22.01
N ASN A 9 -24.32 4.19 21.89
CA ASN A 9 -25.06 3.71 20.73
C ASN A 9 -24.76 4.69 19.57
N THR A 10 -23.62 4.51 18.91
CA THR A 10 -23.38 5.17 17.64
C THR A 10 -24.38 4.59 16.65
N PRO A 11 -25.22 5.40 15.99
CA PRO A 11 -26.14 4.90 14.99
C PRO A 11 -25.38 4.07 13.94
N ALA A 12 -25.98 2.97 13.48
CA ALA A 12 -25.35 2.11 12.46
C ALA A 12 -25.10 2.88 11.15
N ILE A 13 -26.04 3.80 10.80
CA ILE A 13 -25.87 4.81 9.75
C ILE A 13 -26.14 6.18 10.38
N ASP A 14 -25.19 7.10 10.26
CA ASP A 14 -25.42 8.50 10.63
C ASP A 14 -26.10 9.23 9.45
N LEU A 15 -27.41 9.43 9.57
CA LEU A 15 -28.23 10.08 8.52
C LEU A 15 -27.77 11.50 8.21
N THR A 16 -27.06 12.15 9.10
CA THR A 16 -26.53 13.50 8.86
C THR A 16 -25.31 13.49 7.92
N ASN A 17 -24.81 12.34 7.55
CA ASN A 17 -23.75 12.17 6.54
C ASN A 17 -24.31 12.17 5.11
N LEU A 18 -25.64 12.01 4.95
CA LEU A 18 -26.32 12.07 3.66
C LEU A 18 -26.47 13.52 3.19
N ASP A 19 -26.37 13.73 1.89
CA ASP A 19 -26.83 14.95 1.22
C ASP A 19 -28.13 14.65 0.48
N THR A 20 -29.24 14.86 1.14
CA THR A 20 -30.58 14.59 0.59
C THR A 20 -31.05 15.62 -0.46
N THR A 21 -30.25 16.64 -0.75
CA THR A 21 -30.51 17.60 -1.84
C THR A 21 -30.12 17.04 -3.19
N VAL A 22 -29.28 16.00 -3.23
CA VAL A 22 -28.84 15.30 -4.43
C VAL A 22 -29.65 14.01 -4.60
N SER A 23 -30.05 13.73 -5.84
CA SER A 23 -30.74 12.46 -6.16
C SER A 23 -29.74 11.31 -6.19
N PRO A 24 -30.04 10.14 -5.58
CA PRO A 24 -29.21 8.93 -5.73
C PRO A 24 -29.10 8.45 -7.19
N ALA A 25 -30.02 8.89 -8.09
CA ALA A 25 -29.97 8.63 -9.52
C ALA A 25 -29.01 9.54 -10.29
N ASP A 26 -28.57 10.66 -9.71
CA ASP A 26 -27.64 11.59 -10.35
C ASP A 26 -26.21 11.45 -9.84
N ASP A 27 -26.03 11.34 -8.52
CA ASP A 27 -24.73 11.16 -7.88
C ASP A 27 -24.90 10.43 -6.53
N PHE A 28 -24.68 9.13 -6.55
CA PHE A 28 -24.87 8.34 -5.32
C PHE A 28 -23.78 8.57 -4.28
N TYR A 29 -22.55 8.84 -4.71
CA TYR A 29 -21.46 9.16 -3.80
C TYR A 29 -21.75 10.47 -3.03
N GLN A 30 -22.15 11.53 -3.75
CA GLN A 30 -22.52 12.78 -3.10
C GLN A 30 -23.76 12.61 -2.21
N TYR A 31 -24.78 11.88 -2.69
CA TYR A 31 -25.97 11.58 -1.87
C TYR A 31 -25.61 10.91 -0.55
N ALA A 32 -24.75 9.88 -0.59
CA ALA A 32 -24.44 9.06 0.59
C ALA A 32 -23.37 9.67 1.51
N THR A 33 -22.51 10.58 1.00
CA THR A 33 -21.33 11.07 1.72
C THR A 33 -21.21 12.59 1.80
N GLY A 34 -22.07 13.35 1.11
CA GLY A 34 -21.94 14.81 1.01
C GLY A 34 -21.98 15.52 2.36
N GLY A 35 -22.90 15.13 3.24
CA GLY A 35 -22.95 15.65 4.61
C GLY A 35 -21.74 15.28 5.45
N TRP A 36 -21.15 14.08 5.22
CA TRP A 36 -19.89 13.70 5.86
C TRP A 36 -18.72 14.56 5.37
N GLN A 37 -18.62 14.80 4.07
CA GLN A 37 -17.58 15.63 3.46
C GLN A 37 -17.63 17.07 3.98
N GLU A 38 -18.82 17.65 4.13
CA GLU A 38 -19.02 18.99 4.68
C GLU A 38 -18.55 19.09 6.16
N LYS A 39 -18.84 18.07 6.96
CA LYS A 39 -18.43 18.01 8.37
C LYS A 39 -16.95 17.74 8.59
N ASN A 40 -16.27 17.16 7.60
CA ASN A 40 -14.89 16.72 7.69
C ASN A 40 -14.02 17.39 6.60
N PRO A 41 -13.88 18.73 6.62
CA PRO A 41 -13.04 19.43 5.66
C PRO A 41 -11.60 18.95 5.76
N LEU A 42 -10.84 19.09 4.68
CA LEU A 42 -9.41 18.77 4.67
C LEU A 42 -8.67 19.60 5.72
N LYS A 43 -7.94 18.89 6.56
CA LYS A 43 -7.01 19.50 7.51
C LYS A 43 -5.71 19.86 6.78
N PRO A 44 -4.97 20.91 7.24
CA PRO A 44 -3.75 21.36 6.56
C PRO A 44 -2.66 20.29 6.40
N GLU A 45 -2.58 19.33 7.34
CA GLU A 45 -1.61 18.25 7.34
C GLU A 45 -2.00 17.01 6.50
N PHE A 46 -3.14 17.06 5.77
CA PHE A 46 -3.61 15.95 4.94
C PHE A 46 -3.70 16.33 3.47
N ALA A 47 -3.24 15.43 2.58
CA ALA A 47 -3.49 15.50 1.14
C ALA A 47 -4.89 14.96 0.79
N ARG A 48 -5.34 13.95 1.52
CA ARG A 48 -6.71 13.40 1.52
C ARG A 48 -7.15 13.11 2.95
N TYR A 49 -8.45 13.19 3.19
CA TYR A 49 -9.04 12.84 4.48
C TYR A 49 -10.37 12.13 4.25
N GLY A 50 -10.47 10.89 4.67
CA GLY A 50 -11.61 10.02 4.45
C GLY A 50 -11.92 9.13 5.64
N SER A 51 -12.89 8.23 5.49
CA SER A 51 -13.32 7.29 6.54
C SER A 51 -12.17 6.43 7.06
N PHE A 52 -11.27 5.98 6.19
CA PHE A 52 -10.03 5.27 6.57
C PHE A 52 -9.11 6.14 7.43
N ASP A 53 -9.00 7.44 7.12
CA ASP A 53 -8.11 8.34 7.84
C ASP A 53 -8.66 8.67 9.22
N VAL A 54 -9.98 8.80 9.37
CA VAL A 54 -10.64 8.95 10.68
C VAL A 54 -10.33 7.76 11.59
N LEU A 55 -10.48 6.53 11.07
CA LEU A 55 -10.17 5.34 11.85
C LEU A 55 -8.67 5.24 12.16
N ARG A 56 -7.81 5.56 11.18
CA ARG A 56 -6.35 5.61 11.35
C ARG A 56 -5.94 6.62 12.42
N GLU A 57 -6.48 7.84 12.42
CA GLU A 57 -6.22 8.84 13.47
C GLU A 57 -6.65 8.37 14.86
N ASN A 58 -7.76 7.66 14.96
CA ASN A 58 -8.21 7.11 16.24
C ASN A 58 -7.24 6.02 16.76
N ASN A 59 -6.74 5.17 15.85
CA ASN A 59 -5.72 4.18 16.20
C ASN A 59 -4.38 4.84 16.55
N GLU A 60 -3.96 5.86 15.83
CA GLU A 60 -2.75 6.64 16.16
C GLU A 60 -2.83 7.23 17.58
N LYS A 61 -3.98 7.76 17.97
CA LYS A 61 -4.19 8.27 19.36
C LYS A 61 -4.05 7.15 20.40
N ARG A 62 -4.66 5.98 20.15
CA ARG A 62 -4.57 4.81 21.05
C ARG A 62 -3.13 4.32 21.18
N ILE A 63 -2.40 4.20 20.08
CA ILE A 63 -0.99 3.79 20.07
C ILE A 63 -0.13 4.84 20.79
N ASN A 64 -0.39 6.12 20.55
CA ASN A 64 0.32 7.20 21.24
C ASN A 64 0.08 7.19 22.76
N GLU A 65 -1.13 6.87 23.23
CA GLU A 65 -1.40 6.68 24.64
C GLU A 65 -0.59 5.52 25.23
N LEU A 66 -0.49 4.39 24.51
CA LEU A 66 0.34 3.24 24.91
C LEU A 66 1.81 3.63 25.03
N PHE A 67 2.37 4.28 24.00
CA PHE A 67 3.79 4.68 23.98
C PHE A 67 4.09 5.76 25.03
N SER A 68 3.18 6.72 25.22
CA SER A 68 3.32 7.73 26.25
C SER A 68 3.29 7.15 27.67
N ALA A 69 2.54 6.09 27.90
CA ALA A 69 2.53 5.38 29.17
C ALA A 69 3.85 4.61 29.38
N MET A 70 4.32 3.88 28.37
CA MET A 70 5.62 3.17 28.40
C MET A 70 6.79 4.13 28.61
N ALA A 71 6.77 5.29 27.98
CA ALA A 71 7.82 6.29 28.10
C ALA A 71 7.97 6.88 29.53
N LYS A 72 6.93 6.76 30.38
CA LYS A 72 6.93 7.21 31.79
C LYS A 72 7.42 6.13 32.76
N THR A 73 7.54 4.89 32.31
CA THR A 73 7.94 3.75 33.13
C THR A 73 9.39 3.36 32.82
N LYS A 74 10.07 2.75 33.80
CA LYS A 74 11.38 2.13 33.55
C LYS A 74 11.15 0.70 33.11
N ALA A 75 11.36 0.43 31.83
CA ALA A 75 11.27 -0.90 31.27
C ALA A 75 12.57 -1.71 31.55
N GLU A 76 12.47 -3.03 31.49
CA GLU A 76 13.62 -3.92 31.55
C GLU A 76 14.51 -3.73 30.32
N SER A 77 15.83 -3.76 30.51
CA SER A 77 16.79 -3.61 29.41
C SER A 77 16.65 -4.75 28.40
N GLY A 78 16.54 -4.41 27.13
CA GLY A 78 16.35 -5.36 26.02
C GLY A 78 14.89 -5.78 25.78
N SER A 79 13.95 -5.37 26.63
CA SER A 79 12.53 -5.66 26.42
C SER A 79 11.95 -4.88 25.25
N VAL A 80 10.83 -5.33 24.71
CA VAL A 80 10.07 -4.64 23.66
C VAL A 80 9.64 -3.26 24.12
N GLU A 81 9.19 -3.14 25.36
CA GLU A 81 8.75 -1.88 25.94
C GLU A 81 9.90 -0.86 26.03
N GLN A 82 11.12 -1.29 26.34
CA GLN A 82 12.30 -0.42 26.33
C GLN A 82 12.58 0.08 24.91
N LYS A 83 12.58 -0.81 23.91
CA LYS A 83 12.86 -0.47 22.51
C LYS A 83 11.83 0.52 21.96
N ILE A 84 10.53 0.29 22.21
CA ILE A 84 9.44 1.20 21.84
C ILE A 84 9.63 2.57 22.52
N SER A 85 9.83 2.55 23.84
CA SER A 85 10.00 3.76 24.65
C SER A 85 11.17 4.62 24.21
N ASP A 86 12.32 3.99 23.92
CA ASP A 86 13.53 4.73 23.55
C ASP A 86 13.42 5.30 22.14
N LEU A 87 12.94 4.54 21.16
CA LEU A 87 12.67 5.06 19.80
C LEU A 87 11.67 6.22 19.83
N TYR A 88 10.60 6.09 20.59
CA TYR A 88 9.58 7.13 20.72
C TYR A 88 10.15 8.40 21.38
N LYS A 89 10.92 8.29 22.46
CA LYS A 89 11.58 9.42 23.13
C LYS A 89 12.57 10.12 22.22
N MET A 90 13.41 9.37 21.50
CA MET A 90 14.36 9.94 20.54
C MET A 90 13.64 10.74 19.45
N GLY A 91 12.52 10.21 18.92
CA GLY A 91 11.71 10.93 17.93
C GLY A 91 11.04 12.19 18.46
N LEU A 92 10.75 12.27 19.78
CA LEU A 92 10.21 13.46 20.44
C LEU A 92 11.26 14.50 20.79
N ASP A 93 12.52 14.11 20.95
CA ASP A 93 13.61 14.99 21.38
C ASP A 93 14.10 15.91 20.24
N SER A 94 13.29 16.94 19.97
CA SER A 94 13.59 17.91 18.93
C SER A 94 14.87 18.70 19.20
N VAL A 95 15.26 18.89 20.45
CA VAL A 95 16.47 19.62 20.82
C VAL A 95 17.68 18.84 20.34
N ARG A 96 17.79 17.58 20.77
CA ARG A 96 18.91 16.71 20.36
C ARG A 96 18.93 16.50 18.84
N LEU A 97 17.78 16.23 18.21
CA LEU A 97 17.69 16.04 16.76
C LEU A 97 18.20 17.26 15.98
N ASN A 98 17.91 18.49 16.44
CA ASN A 98 18.36 19.71 15.79
C ASN A 98 19.81 20.06 16.10
N GLU A 99 20.30 19.77 17.30
CA GLU A 99 21.72 19.92 17.64
C GLU A 99 22.60 18.97 16.84
N GLU A 100 22.19 17.72 16.67
CA GLU A 100 22.88 16.73 15.85
C GLU A 100 22.74 17.04 14.34
N GLY A 101 21.54 17.39 13.88
CA GLY A 101 21.23 17.77 12.49
C GLY A 101 21.84 16.81 11.47
N VAL A 102 22.24 17.33 10.31
CA VAL A 102 22.88 16.54 9.23
C VAL A 102 24.28 16.03 9.59
N SER A 103 24.87 16.45 10.71
CA SER A 103 26.19 15.99 11.13
C SER A 103 26.21 14.48 11.45
N VAL A 104 25.05 13.88 11.78
CA VAL A 104 24.92 12.44 11.99
C VAL A 104 25.26 11.61 10.74
N LEU A 105 25.24 12.24 9.55
CA LEU A 105 25.55 11.61 8.26
C LEU A 105 27.05 11.66 7.90
N ALA A 106 27.88 12.34 8.71
CA ALA A 106 29.30 12.57 8.36
C ALA A 106 30.08 11.27 8.10
N LYS A 107 29.81 10.22 8.89
CA LYS A 107 30.44 8.91 8.70
C LYS A 107 29.98 8.24 7.40
N ASP A 108 28.70 8.33 7.09
CA ASP A 108 28.10 7.75 5.90
C ASP A 108 28.61 8.50 4.64
N PHE A 109 28.73 9.84 4.68
CA PHE A 109 29.38 10.61 3.62
C PHE A 109 30.84 10.22 3.40
N ALA A 110 31.61 10.08 4.48
CA ALA A 110 33.01 9.65 4.37
C ALA A 110 33.14 8.28 3.72
N THR A 111 32.22 7.38 3.99
CA THR A 111 32.16 6.04 3.35
C THR A 111 31.88 6.17 1.84
N ILE A 112 30.95 7.03 1.41
CA ILE A 112 30.66 7.30 0.01
C ILE A 112 31.86 7.98 -0.67
N ASP A 113 32.47 8.97 -0.03
CA ASP A 113 33.63 9.68 -0.58
C ASP A 113 34.86 8.80 -0.79
N ALA A 114 34.99 7.73 -0.01
CA ALA A 114 36.06 6.76 -0.12
C ALA A 114 35.93 5.81 -1.34
N ILE A 115 34.86 5.87 -2.11
CA ILE A 115 34.70 5.06 -3.32
C ILE A 115 35.75 5.48 -4.36
N THR A 116 36.55 4.54 -4.85
CA THR A 116 37.60 4.76 -5.85
C THR A 116 37.47 3.86 -7.09
N ASP A 117 36.74 2.76 -6.96
CA ASP A 117 36.60 1.72 -8.00
C ASP A 117 35.29 0.93 -7.86
N GLY A 118 35.10 -0.05 -8.73
CA GLY A 118 33.90 -0.88 -8.75
C GLY A 118 33.71 -1.73 -7.51
N ALA A 119 34.79 -2.21 -6.89
CA ALA A 119 34.70 -3.04 -5.68
C ALA A 119 34.29 -2.20 -4.47
N SER A 120 34.90 -1.02 -4.29
CA SER A 120 34.51 -0.09 -3.22
C SER A 120 33.10 0.45 -3.44
N LEU A 121 32.66 0.67 -4.70
CA LEU A 121 31.26 1.01 -5.01
C LEU A 121 30.31 -0.10 -4.58
N ALA A 122 30.60 -1.36 -4.96
CA ALA A 122 29.75 -2.50 -4.61
C ALA A 122 29.60 -2.68 -3.09
N LYS A 123 30.69 -2.45 -2.36
CA LYS A 123 30.68 -2.46 -0.89
C LYS A 123 29.78 -1.39 -0.30
N VAL A 124 29.87 -0.15 -0.78
CA VAL A 124 29.04 0.97 -0.28
C VAL A 124 27.57 0.78 -0.64
N VAL A 125 27.28 0.31 -1.86
CA VAL A 125 25.91 -0.02 -2.27
C VAL A 125 25.31 -1.12 -1.38
N ALA A 126 26.11 -2.18 -1.06
CA ALA A 126 25.68 -3.23 -0.14
C ALA A 126 25.37 -2.68 1.27
N GLU A 127 26.23 -1.80 1.80
CA GLU A 127 26.00 -1.15 3.09
C GLU A 127 24.73 -0.28 3.07
N MET A 128 24.49 0.47 1.98
CA MET A 128 23.28 1.26 1.82
C MET A 128 22.02 0.38 1.76
N HIS A 129 22.03 -0.69 0.98
CA HIS A 129 20.90 -1.64 0.90
C HIS A 129 20.62 -2.33 2.24
N LEU A 130 21.66 -2.59 3.01
CA LEU A 130 21.50 -3.16 4.34
C LEU A 130 20.84 -2.17 5.32
N LYS A 131 21.16 -0.87 5.24
CA LYS A 131 20.91 0.09 6.32
C LYS A 131 20.13 1.35 5.97
N MET A 132 20.11 1.77 4.70
CA MET A 132 19.80 3.15 4.33
C MET A 132 18.91 3.33 3.11
N GLY A 133 18.48 2.27 2.45
CA GLY A 133 17.64 2.32 1.25
C GLY A 133 18.26 1.62 0.05
N ASN A 134 17.60 1.66 -1.11
CA ASN A 134 17.92 0.84 -2.28
C ASN A 134 18.31 1.68 -3.50
N PRO A 135 19.48 2.38 -3.50
CA PRO A 135 19.98 3.08 -4.69
C PRO A 135 20.36 2.09 -5.80
N LEU A 136 20.22 2.51 -7.05
CA LEU A 136 20.53 1.78 -8.30
C LEU A 136 19.58 0.61 -8.61
N PHE A 137 19.27 -0.25 -7.66
CA PHE A 137 18.38 -1.41 -7.80
C PHE A 137 17.84 -1.82 -6.43
N GLY A 138 16.72 -2.59 -6.42
CA GLY A 138 16.24 -3.28 -5.23
C GLY A 138 16.69 -4.74 -5.22
N MET A 139 16.97 -5.31 -4.05
CA MET A 139 17.25 -6.73 -3.88
C MET A 139 16.55 -7.26 -2.64
N TYR A 140 15.84 -8.36 -2.77
CA TYR A 140 15.03 -8.92 -1.69
C TYR A 140 14.76 -10.42 -1.91
N VAL A 141 14.32 -11.08 -0.86
CA VAL A 141 13.95 -12.50 -0.85
C VAL A 141 12.46 -12.62 -0.57
N THR A 142 11.76 -13.34 -1.44
CA THR A 142 10.32 -13.66 -1.29
C THR A 142 10.00 -14.98 -1.97
N SER A 143 8.74 -15.43 -1.90
CA SER A 143 8.26 -16.64 -2.57
C SER A 143 8.62 -16.64 -4.06
N ASP A 144 9.07 -17.76 -4.58
CA ASP A 144 9.20 -17.96 -6.02
C ASP A 144 7.81 -18.04 -6.66
N LEU A 145 7.57 -17.25 -7.70
CA LEU A 145 6.24 -17.21 -8.35
C LEU A 145 5.85 -18.54 -9.01
N MET A 146 6.82 -19.34 -9.45
CA MET A 146 6.57 -20.66 -10.07
C MET A 146 6.62 -21.81 -9.06
N ASN A 147 7.16 -21.57 -7.87
CA ASN A 147 7.19 -22.52 -6.76
C ASN A 147 7.02 -21.79 -5.43
N SER A 148 5.78 -21.42 -5.12
CA SER A 148 5.43 -20.57 -3.99
C SER A 148 5.79 -21.13 -2.61
N SER A 149 6.24 -22.38 -2.53
CA SER A 149 6.67 -23.00 -1.28
C SER A 149 8.09 -22.62 -0.85
N ILE A 150 8.90 -22.04 -1.74
CA ILE A 150 10.33 -21.74 -1.49
C ILE A 150 10.60 -20.26 -1.72
N ASN A 151 11.38 -19.68 -0.82
CA ASN A 151 11.88 -18.32 -0.97
C ASN A 151 13.06 -18.25 -1.93
N THR A 152 13.02 -17.32 -2.90
CA THR A 152 14.08 -17.09 -3.87
C THR A 152 14.51 -15.62 -3.89
N LEU A 153 15.64 -15.34 -4.55
CA LEU A 153 16.23 -14.01 -4.64
C LEU A 153 15.66 -13.26 -5.84
N TYR A 154 15.28 -12.00 -5.63
CA TYR A 154 14.80 -11.07 -6.66
C TYR A 154 15.71 -9.86 -6.76
N ILE A 155 15.84 -9.31 -7.97
CA ILE A 155 16.41 -7.99 -8.23
C ILE A 155 15.45 -7.18 -9.11
N SER A 156 15.19 -5.93 -8.71
CA SER A 156 14.16 -5.06 -9.31
C SER A 156 14.67 -3.65 -9.57
N GLN A 157 13.92 -2.92 -10.39
CA GLN A 157 14.12 -1.48 -10.57
C GLN A 157 13.90 -0.73 -9.25
N SER A 158 14.84 0.15 -8.90
CA SER A 158 14.78 1.02 -7.73
C SER A 158 15.74 2.20 -7.87
N GLY A 159 15.63 3.21 -7.01
CA GLY A 159 16.60 4.29 -6.88
C GLY A 159 16.24 5.59 -7.57
N LEU A 160 15.01 5.77 -8.07
CA LEU A 160 14.52 7.08 -8.50
C LEU A 160 14.03 7.89 -7.31
N GLY A 161 14.59 9.07 -7.07
CA GLY A 161 14.24 9.89 -5.91
C GLY A 161 12.80 10.41 -5.91
N MET A 162 12.20 10.66 -7.09
CA MET A 162 10.77 10.98 -7.22
C MET A 162 9.87 9.73 -7.34
N GLY A 163 10.43 8.52 -7.31
CA GLY A 163 9.73 7.24 -7.29
C GLY A 163 9.22 6.76 -8.65
N ASN A 164 8.44 7.54 -9.37
CA ASN A 164 7.86 7.16 -10.66
C ASN A 164 8.63 7.77 -11.83
N ARG A 165 8.87 6.96 -12.89
CA ARG A 165 9.57 7.38 -14.14
C ARG A 165 8.88 8.55 -14.82
N ASP A 166 7.55 8.63 -14.78
CA ASP A 166 6.77 9.61 -15.52
C ASP A 166 7.08 11.04 -15.06
N TYR A 167 7.44 11.24 -13.78
CA TYR A 167 7.90 12.54 -13.27
C TYR A 167 9.17 13.05 -13.97
N TYR A 168 10.03 12.14 -14.46
CA TYR A 168 11.26 12.48 -15.15
C TYR A 168 11.08 12.70 -16.66
N LEU A 169 10.07 12.04 -17.26
CA LEU A 169 9.96 11.92 -18.71
C LEU A 169 8.85 12.78 -19.30
N ASP A 170 7.70 12.88 -18.62
CA ASP A 170 6.53 13.57 -19.16
C ASP A 170 6.68 15.09 -19.05
N GLU A 171 6.37 15.79 -20.14
CA GLU A 171 6.49 17.27 -20.22
C GLU A 171 5.61 17.98 -19.18
N GLU A 172 4.44 17.45 -18.89
CA GLU A 172 3.52 18.00 -17.88
C GLU A 172 4.13 18.10 -16.47
N HIS A 173 5.21 17.35 -16.21
CA HIS A 173 5.91 17.33 -14.92
C HIS A 173 7.17 18.20 -14.86
N ALA A 174 7.37 19.11 -15.84
CA ALA A 174 8.55 19.98 -15.87
C ALA A 174 8.74 20.78 -14.56
N ALA A 175 7.67 21.38 -14.04
CA ALA A 175 7.72 22.13 -12.77
C ALA A 175 8.12 21.26 -11.56
N LYS A 176 7.69 19.99 -11.54
CA LYS A 176 8.10 19.04 -10.48
C LYS A 176 9.58 18.70 -10.59
N ARG A 177 10.13 18.56 -11.81
CA ARG A 177 11.57 18.37 -12.01
C ARG A 177 12.40 19.56 -11.53
N GLU A 178 11.96 20.78 -11.83
CA GLU A 178 12.60 21.99 -11.32
C GLU A 178 12.57 22.06 -9.78
N GLY A 179 11.41 21.74 -9.20
CA GLY A 179 11.26 21.65 -7.74
C GLY A 179 12.14 20.58 -7.11
N TYR A 180 12.30 19.44 -7.78
CA TYR A 180 13.19 18.38 -7.31
C TYR A 180 14.67 18.78 -7.35
N VAL A 181 15.12 19.45 -8.41
CA VAL A 181 16.48 20.00 -8.47
C VAL A 181 16.71 21.03 -7.35
N ALA A 182 15.73 21.90 -7.10
CA ALA A 182 15.83 22.88 -6.01
C ALA A 182 15.86 22.19 -4.62
N TYR A 183 15.11 21.12 -4.43
CA TYR A 183 15.17 20.28 -3.23
C TYR A 183 16.57 19.65 -3.05
N LEU A 184 17.12 19.05 -4.11
CA LEU A 184 18.48 18.45 -4.09
C LEU A 184 19.55 19.52 -3.77
N GLU A 185 19.48 20.69 -4.41
CA GLU A 185 20.39 21.81 -4.12
C GLU A 185 20.31 22.23 -2.65
N LYS A 186 19.10 22.32 -2.10
CA LYS A 186 18.87 22.68 -0.69
C LYS A 186 19.49 21.65 0.26
N ILE A 187 19.25 20.35 0.07
CA ILE A 187 19.81 19.34 0.96
C ILE A 187 21.33 19.25 0.85
N PHE A 188 21.90 19.39 -0.34
CA PHE A 188 23.35 19.42 -0.53
C PHE A 188 23.98 20.63 0.14
N THR A 189 23.33 21.79 0.08
CA THR A 189 23.77 22.99 0.80
C THR A 189 23.77 22.77 2.32
N LEU A 190 22.71 22.15 2.87
CA LEU A 190 22.64 21.78 4.28
C LEU A 190 23.79 20.85 4.70
N ALA A 191 24.18 19.94 3.81
CA ALA A 191 25.30 19.02 4.04
C ALA A 191 26.69 19.66 3.82
N GLY A 192 26.76 20.92 3.42
CA GLY A 192 28.03 21.61 3.13
C GLY A 192 28.74 21.14 1.86
N ILE A 193 28.00 20.52 0.92
CA ILE A 193 28.54 20.04 -0.35
C ILE A 193 28.83 21.26 -1.24
N GLU A 194 30.06 21.37 -1.72
CA GLU A 194 30.47 22.42 -2.66
C GLU A 194 29.76 22.27 -3.99
N ASN A 195 29.44 23.38 -4.64
CA ASN A 195 28.72 23.39 -5.96
C ASN A 195 27.37 22.65 -5.93
N ALA A 196 26.63 22.72 -4.80
CA ALA A 196 25.37 22.01 -4.53
C ALA A 196 24.40 21.99 -5.74
N LYS A 197 24.27 23.13 -6.46
CA LYS A 197 23.42 23.22 -7.64
C LYS A 197 23.89 22.33 -8.79
N ALA A 198 25.18 22.35 -9.10
CA ALA A 198 25.73 21.53 -10.18
C ALA A 198 25.62 20.02 -9.85
N GLU A 199 25.81 19.67 -8.58
CA GLU A 199 25.62 18.28 -8.11
C GLU A 199 24.14 17.87 -8.17
N ALA A 200 23.21 18.74 -7.80
CA ALA A 200 21.77 18.51 -7.93
C ALA A 200 21.35 18.27 -9.38
N GLU A 201 21.83 19.10 -10.32
CA GLU A 201 21.59 18.95 -11.76
C GLU A 201 22.19 17.63 -12.30
N ALA A 202 23.37 17.22 -11.80
CA ALA A 202 24.01 15.97 -12.17
C ALA A 202 23.21 14.76 -11.66
N VAL A 203 22.70 14.80 -10.44
CA VAL A 203 21.81 13.75 -9.88
C VAL A 203 20.53 13.66 -10.70
N MET A 204 19.86 14.78 -10.98
CA MET A 204 18.66 14.80 -11.81
C MET A 204 18.92 14.18 -13.20
N ALA A 205 20.04 14.50 -13.84
CA ALA A 205 20.41 13.91 -15.14
C ALA A 205 20.71 12.41 -15.06
N PHE A 206 21.32 11.97 -13.96
CA PHE A 206 21.59 10.56 -13.68
C PHE A 206 20.30 9.75 -13.50
N GLU A 207 19.39 10.22 -12.65
CA GLU A 207 18.10 9.57 -12.42
C GLU A 207 17.20 9.59 -13.64
N LYS A 208 17.23 10.65 -14.47
CA LYS A 208 16.50 10.70 -15.74
C LYS A 208 16.96 9.61 -16.70
N LYS A 209 18.27 9.32 -16.80
CA LYS A 209 18.77 8.19 -17.58
C LYS A 209 18.24 6.85 -17.07
N MET A 210 18.15 6.68 -15.73
CA MET A 210 17.54 5.48 -15.15
C MET A 210 16.07 5.37 -15.55
N ALA A 211 15.32 6.47 -15.41
CA ALA A 211 13.89 6.53 -15.71
C ALA A 211 13.56 6.15 -17.16
N GLU A 212 14.44 6.44 -18.11
CA GLU A 212 14.27 6.08 -19.54
C GLU A 212 14.10 4.57 -19.78
N ARG A 213 14.56 3.73 -18.86
CA ARG A 213 14.48 2.26 -18.94
C ARG A 213 13.55 1.63 -17.93
N PHE A 214 13.11 2.39 -16.94
CA PHE A 214 12.14 1.89 -15.95
C PHE A 214 10.82 1.57 -16.64
N ARG A 215 10.18 0.53 -16.20
CA ARG A 215 8.78 0.24 -16.56
C ARG A 215 7.84 1.21 -15.83
N SER A 216 6.80 1.63 -16.50
CA SER A 216 5.70 2.38 -15.90
C SER A 216 4.91 1.51 -14.92
N ASN A 217 4.09 2.13 -14.06
CA ASN A 217 3.24 1.39 -13.12
C ASN A 217 2.26 0.44 -13.84
N VAL A 218 1.76 0.83 -15.02
CA VAL A 218 0.92 -0.05 -15.86
C VAL A 218 1.70 -1.25 -16.38
N GLU A 219 2.93 -1.04 -16.88
CA GLU A 219 3.79 -2.14 -17.37
C GLU A 219 4.17 -3.11 -16.23
N LEU A 220 4.38 -2.60 -15.01
CA LEU A 220 4.70 -3.41 -13.83
C LEU A 220 3.54 -4.34 -13.41
N ARG A 221 2.30 -4.04 -13.83
CA ARG A 221 1.17 -4.96 -13.60
C ARG A 221 1.31 -6.28 -14.36
N ASN A 222 2.14 -6.37 -15.38
CA ASN A 222 2.43 -7.64 -16.06
C ASN A 222 3.45 -8.46 -15.26
N ILE A 223 2.97 -9.19 -14.25
CA ILE A 223 3.80 -10.01 -13.35
C ILE A 223 4.60 -11.05 -14.13
N ALA A 224 4.01 -11.68 -15.16
CA ALA A 224 4.70 -12.67 -15.99
C ALA A 224 5.92 -12.09 -16.71
N ALA A 225 5.86 -10.83 -17.18
CA ALA A 225 6.99 -10.15 -17.78
C ALA A 225 8.11 -9.82 -16.77
N SER A 226 7.80 -9.83 -15.48
CA SER A 226 8.76 -9.60 -14.39
C SER A 226 9.39 -10.88 -13.85
N TYR A 227 9.02 -12.06 -14.36
CA TYR A 227 9.62 -13.32 -13.94
C TYR A 227 10.69 -13.79 -14.94
N ASN A 228 11.94 -13.36 -14.74
CA ASN A 228 13.08 -13.70 -15.62
C ASN A 228 14.16 -14.41 -14.80
N PRO A 229 14.07 -15.75 -14.61
CA PRO A 229 15.05 -16.52 -13.85
C PRO A 229 16.40 -16.59 -14.57
N MET A 230 17.48 -16.36 -13.84
CA MET A 230 18.85 -16.51 -14.31
C MET A 230 19.66 -17.36 -13.34
N SER A 231 20.58 -18.20 -13.87
CA SER A 231 21.59 -18.80 -13.01
C SER A 231 22.53 -17.73 -12.44
N LYS A 232 23.12 -17.97 -11.27
CA LYS A 232 24.15 -17.09 -10.69
C LYS A 232 25.26 -16.79 -11.70
N GLY A 233 25.71 -17.81 -12.44
CA GLY A 233 26.78 -17.67 -13.44
C GLY A 233 26.39 -16.77 -14.60
N ASP A 234 25.21 -16.95 -15.16
CA ASP A 234 24.70 -16.11 -16.26
C ASP A 234 24.47 -14.66 -15.80
N PHE A 235 23.93 -14.47 -14.59
CA PHE A 235 23.73 -13.16 -14.00
C PHE A 235 25.04 -12.40 -13.82
N TYR A 236 26.07 -13.02 -13.25
CA TYR A 236 27.39 -12.41 -13.08
C TYR A 236 28.08 -12.14 -14.42
N ALA A 237 27.94 -13.03 -15.39
CA ALA A 237 28.51 -12.85 -16.73
C ALA A 237 27.85 -11.68 -17.50
N ARG A 238 26.51 -11.55 -17.40
CA ARG A 238 25.75 -10.49 -18.07
C ARG A 238 26.03 -9.12 -17.46
N TYR A 239 26.02 -9.03 -16.13
CA TYR A 239 26.10 -7.76 -15.40
C TYR A 239 27.49 -7.52 -14.77
N LYS A 240 28.54 -7.90 -15.46
CA LYS A 240 29.94 -7.99 -15.00
C LYS A 240 30.63 -6.67 -14.62
N ASN A 241 30.02 -5.51 -14.90
CA ASN A 241 30.61 -4.21 -14.57
C ASN A 241 30.38 -3.82 -13.11
N PHE A 242 29.48 -4.49 -12.41
CA PHE A 242 29.27 -4.36 -10.98
C PHE A 242 29.88 -5.58 -10.27
N ASP A 243 30.56 -5.37 -9.14
CA ASP A 243 31.20 -6.48 -8.39
C ASP A 243 30.17 -7.17 -7.48
N TRP A 244 29.39 -8.07 -8.08
CA TRP A 244 28.31 -8.80 -7.41
C TRP A 244 28.80 -9.71 -6.27
N GLU A 245 30.03 -10.25 -6.34
CA GLU A 245 30.52 -11.11 -5.29
C GLU A 245 30.93 -10.32 -4.04
N THR A 246 31.57 -9.14 -4.23
CA THR A 246 31.80 -8.19 -3.13
C THR A 246 30.47 -7.72 -2.54
N TYR A 247 29.50 -7.31 -3.36
CA TYR A 247 28.18 -6.91 -2.90
C TYR A 247 27.50 -8.02 -2.09
N ARG A 248 27.41 -9.25 -2.62
CA ARG A 248 26.80 -10.40 -1.95
C ARG A 248 27.39 -10.65 -0.55
N THR A 249 28.71 -10.60 -0.48
CA THR A 249 29.44 -10.86 0.78
C THR A 249 29.20 -9.76 1.81
N GLU A 250 29.27 -8.50 1.39
CA GLU A 250 29.12 -7.34 2.29
C GLU A 250 27.68 -7.16 2.79
N ILE A 251 26.66 -7.46 1.99
CA ILE A 251 25.24 -7.41 2.44
C ILE A 251 24.87 -8.61 3.32
N GLY A 252 25.73 -9.63 3.41
CA GLY A 252 25.46 -10.84 4.17
C GLY A 252 24.53 -11.84 3.47
N LEU A 253 24.37 -11.73 2.15
CA LEU A 253 23.54 -12.66 1.37
C LEU A 253 24.25 -14.02 1.23
N GLY A 254 23.54 -15.10 1.56
CA GLY A 254 23.99 -16.48 1.35
C GLY A 254 24.31 -16.78 -0.13
N ASP A 255 24.86 -17.96 -0.38
CA ASP A 255 25.04 -18.40 -1.76
C ASP A 255 23.69 -18.74 -2.40
N PHE A 256 23.57 -18.57 -3.70
CA PHE A 256 22.33 -18.82 -4.45
C PHE A 256 22.65 -19.45 -5.80
N GLU A 257 21.73 -20.29 -6.28
CA GLU A 257 21.84 -20.92 -7.60
C GLU A 257 21.15 -20.09 -8.68
N GLN A 258 20.05 -19.43 -8.31
CA GLN A 258 19.17 -18.68 -9.20
C GLN A 258 18.78 -17.31 -8.60
N ILE A 259 18.58 -16.34 -9.47
CA ILE A 259 18.01 -15.01 -9.17
C ILE A 259 16.93 -14.69 -10.19
N ILE A 260 15.84 -14.09 -9.74
CA ILE A 260 14.80 -13.55 -10.62
C ILE A 260 15.12 -12.09 -10.92
N VAL A 261 15.33 -11.76 -12.19
CA VAL A 261 15.57 -10.39 -12.66
C VAL A 261 14.26 -9.82 -13.18
N GLU A 262 13.63 -8.95 -12.38
CA GLU A 262 12.29 -8.49 -12.76
C GLU A 262 12.28 -7.57 -13.99
N GLN A 263 13.27 -6.68 -14.11
CA GLN A 263 13.41 -5.76 -15.23
C GLN A 263 14.84 -5.86 -15.79
N PRO A 264 15.13 -6.86 -16.68
CA PRO A 264 16.47 -7.06 -17.22
C PRO A 264 17.03 -5.83 -17.93
N GLU A 265 16.19 -5.06 -18.62
CA GLU A 265 16.55 -3.83 -19.32
C GLU A 265 17.05 -2.71 -18.40
N VAL A 266 16.52 -2.67 -17.16
CA VAL A 266 16.96 -1.71 -16.13
C VAL A 266 18.31 -2.13 -15.55
N ILE A 267 18.49 -3.41 -15.24
CA ILE A 267 19.75 -3.91 -14.71
C ILE A 267 20.87 -3.84 -15.76
N ASP A 268 20.55 -4.05 -17.05
CA ASP A 268 21.50 -3.80 -18.17
C ASP A 268 21.96 -2.32 -18.17
N LEU A 269 21.03 -1.38 -17.99
CA LEU A 269 21.36 0.04 -17.91
C LEU A 269 22.21 0.37 -16.68
N VAL A 270 21.83 -0.08 -15.49
CA VAL A 270 22.62 0.12 -14.26
C VAL A 270 24.04 -0.42 -14.42
N ASN A 271 24.17 -1.63 -14.97
CA ASN A 271 25.47 -2.24 -15.28
C ASN A 271 26.31 -1.38 -16.25
N ALA A 272 25.68 -0.73 -17.23
CA ALA A 272 26.35 0.19 -18.14
C ALA A 272 26.72 1.51 -17.45
N MET A 273 25.84 2.07 -16.63
CA MET A 273 26.04 3.32 -15.91
C MET A 273 27.20 3.23 -14.91
N VAL A 274 27.27 2.14 -14.14
CA VAL A 274 28.39 1.89 -13.20
C VAL A 274 29.76 1.96 -13.89
N LYS A 275 29.84 1.56 -15.16
CA LYS A 275 31.08 1.62 -15.93
C LYS A 275 31.32 2.98 -16.58
N ASN A 276 30.28 3.63 -17.06
CA ASN A 276 30.41 4.77 -18.00
C ASN A 276 30.21 6.14 -17.34
N GLU A 277 29.49 6.19 -16.21
CA GLU A 277 29.29 7.44 -15.49
C GLU A 277 30.54 7.84 -14.69
N LYS A 278 30.69 9.15 -14.46
CA LYS A 278 31.76 9.64 -13.59
C LYS A 278 31.50 9.19 -12.17
N MET A 279 32.55 8.71 -11.48
CA MET A 279 32.45 8.27 -10.10
C MET A 279 31.90 9.37 -9.19
N GLU A 280 32.25 10.62 -9.41
CA GLU A 280 31.74 11.77 -8.63
C GLU A 280 30.21 11.93 -8.79
N THR A 281 29.66 11.74 -9.99
CA THR A 281 28.21 11.77 -10.21
C THR A 281 27.51 10.62 -9.46
N ILE A 282 28.11 9.42 -9.46
CA ILE A 282 27.57 8.27 -8.68
C ILE A 282 27.60 8.60 -7.19
N LYS A 283 28.69 9.18 -6.67
CA LYS A 283 28.78 9.60 -5.26
C LYS A 283 27.71 10.61 -4.89
N SER A 284 27.49 11.63 -5.74
CA SER A 284 26.44 12.64 -5.49
C SER A 284 25.05 12.03 -5.49
N TYR A 285 24.76 11.09 -6.40
CA TYR A 285 23.51 10.33 -6.40
C TYR A 285 23.36 9.49 -5.12
N LEU A 286 24.39 8.78 -4.66
CA LEU A 286 24.36 8.02 -3.42
C LEU A 286 24.14 8.92 -2.19
N LYS A 287 24.77 10.10 -2.16
CA LYS A 287 24.57 11.09 -1.10
C LYS A 287 23.13 11.64 -1.09
N ALA A 288 22.55 11.90 -2.27
CA ALA A 288 21.15 12.31 -2.38
C ALA A 288 20.20 11.23 -1.84
N SER A 289 20.41 9.98 -2.22
CA SER A 289 19.65 8.82 -1.72
C SER A 289 19.77 8.66 -0.20
N LEU A 290 20.99 8.78 0.36
CA LEU A 290 21.24 8.75 1.79
C LEU A 290 20.47 9.85 2.52
N MET A 291 20.54 11.09 2.04
CA MET A 291 19.87 12.24 2.67
C MET A 291 18.34 12.10 2.59
N GLY A 292 17.81 11.58 1.48
CA GLY A 292 16.41 11.27 1.35
C GLY A 292 15.94 10.27 2.42
N SER A 293 16.71 9.20 2.62
CA SER A 293 16.42 8.17 3.64
C SER A 293 16.55 8.70 5.08
N ALA A 294 17.43 9.65 5.30
CA ALA A 294 17.68 10.24 6.62
C ALA A 294 16.76 11.42 6.97
N ALA A 295 15.91 11.89 6.03
CA ALA A 295 15.16 13.13 6.17
C ALA A 295 14.30 13.23 7.45
N GLY A 296 13.75 12.12 7.91
CA GLY A 296 12.95 12.06 9.14
C GLY A 296 13.75 12.03 10.45
N TYR A 297 15.09 11.89 10.38
CA TYR A 297 15.92 11.49 11.53
C TYR A 297 17.14 12.40 11.76
N ALA A 298 17.41 13.33 10.85
CA ALA A 298 18.61 14.19 10.86
C ALA A 298 18.26 15.69 10.97
N GLY A 299 17.37 16.01 11.90
CA GLY A 299 16.98 17.39 12.23
C GLY A 299 15.82 17.95 11.43
N ASP A 300 15.24 19.04 11.94
CA ASP A 300 14.05 19.67 11.35
C ASP A 300 14.33 20.39 10.02
N GLU A 301 15.57 20.87 9.78
CA GLU A 301 15.90 21.54 8.52
C GLU A 301 15.86 20.58 7.33
N LEU A 302 16.43 19.37 7.48
CA LEU A 302 16.39 18.35 6.44
C LEU A 302 14.96 17.83 6.24
N TYR A 303 14.23 17.62 7.34
CA TYR A 303 12.82 17.23 7.27
C TYR A 303 11.95 18.28 6.56
N ALA A 304 12.18 19.59 6.86
CA ALA A 304 11.46 20.68 6.22
C ALA A 304 11.74 20.75 4.71
N ALA A 305 12.99 20.54 4.29
CA ALA A 305 13.33 20.48 2.87
C ALA A 305 12.60 19.34 2.16
N SER A 306 12.57 18.16 2.77
CA SER A 306 11.84 16.99 2.24
C SER A 306 10.32 17.24 2.20
N PHE A 307 9.74 17.79 3.26
CA PHE A 307 8.33 18.15 3.32
C PHE A 307 7.92 19.16 2.24
N ASP A 308 8.71 20.20 2.04
CA ASP A 308 8.43 21.26 1.05
C ASP A 308 8.31 20.69 -0.36
N PHE A 309 9.12 19.69 -0.71
CA PHE A 309 9.02 19.06 -2.02
C PHE A 309 7.98 17.92 -2.03
N PHE A 310 8.21 16.84 -1.26
CA PHE A 310 7.42 15.61 -1.36
C PHE A 310 5.99 15.73 -0.83
N SER A 311 5.72 16.62 0.12
CA SER A 311 4.39 16.84 0.65
C SER A 311 3.72 18.07 0.04
N ARG A 312 4.34 19.26 0.14
CA ARG A 312 3.70 20.49 -0.30
C ARG A 312 3.58 20.58 -1.83
N GLN A 313 4.69 20.37 -2.57
CA GLN A 313 4.64 20.50 -4.03
C GLN A 313 4.03 19.29 -4.73
N MET A 314 4.28 18.08 -4.24
CA MET A 314 3.79 16.88 -4.89
C MET A 314 2.31 16.57 -4.59
N THR A 315 1.83 16.89 -3.37
CA THR A 315 0.50 16.46 -2.89
C THR A 315 -0.39 17.60 -2.39
N GLY A 316 0.13 18.84 -2.33
CA GLY A 316 -0.62 20.01 -1.89
C GLY A 316 -0.80 20.14 -0.38
N VAL A 317 -0.15 19.30 0.45
CA VAL A 317 -0.22 19.41 1.92
C VAL A 317 0.38 20.73 2.40
N GLU A 318 -0.29 21.41 3.32
CA GLU A 318 0.09 22.77 3.76
C GLU A 318 0.95 22.76 5.03
N GLU A 319 0.70 21.82 5.95
CA GLU A 319 1.36 21.75 7.25
C GLU A 319 1.93 20.36 7.53
N MET A 320 3.02 20.34 8.28
CA MET A 320 3.64 19.08 8.73
C MET A 320 2.79 18.40 9.80
N LYS A 321 2.78 17.07 9.80
CA LYS A 321 2.19 16.31 10.91
C LYS A 321 2.86 16.68 12.24
N PRO A 322 2.11 16.77 13.35
CA PRO A 322 2.66 17.01 14.69
C PRO A 322 3.80 16.04 15.02
N ARG A 323 4.80 16.50 15.77
CA ARG A 323 5.97 15.69 16.10
C ARG A 323 5.64 14.36 16.74
N TRP A 324 4.65 14.30 17.64
CA TRP A 324 4.26 13.05 18.27
C TRP A 324 3.78 11.99 17.27
N LYS A 325 3.09 12.40 16.18
CA LYS A 325 2.69 11.46 15.11
C LYS A 325 3.90 10.91 14.38
N ARG A 326 4.88 11.77 14.08
CA ARG A 326 6.14 11.37 13.44
C ARG A 326 6.98 10.46 14.33
N ALA A 327 7.09 10.80 15.61
CA ALA A 327 7.84 10.01 16.61
C ALA A 327 7.19 8.64 16.86
N MET A 328 5.87 8.58 16.92
CA MET A 328 5.11 7.33 17.11
C MET A 328 5.23 6.40 15.89
N ALA A 329 5.26 6.94 14.68
CA ALA A 329 5.28 6.16 13.45
C ALA A 329 6.49 5.21 13.38
N VAL A 330 7.64 5.62 13.93
CA VAL A 330 8.89 4.86 13.84
C VAL A 330 8.86 3.55 14.65
N PRO A 331 8.65 3.54 15.96
CA PRO A 331 8.53 2.28 16.70
C PRO A 331 7.34 1.45 16.24
N ASN A 332 6.23 2.06 15.78
CA ASN A 332 5.09 1.35 15.24
C ASN A 332 5.44 0.60 13.92
N ALA A 333 6.34 1.11 13.11
CA ALA A 333 6.82 0.45 11.90
C ALA A 333 7.88 -0.62 12.19
N ILE A 334 8.89 -0.30 13.01
CA ILE A 334 10.03 -1.18 13.30
C ILE A 334 9.60 -2.40 14.13
N LEU A 335 8.77 -2.18 15.15
CA LEU A 335 8.32 -3.19 16.11
C LEU A 335 6.85 -3.57 15.88
N SER A 336 6.44 -3.63 14.61
CA SER A 336 5.04 -3.62 14.19
C SER A 336 4.19 -4.72 14.81
N GLU A 337 4.66 -5.97 14.85
CA GLU A 337 3.90 -7.06 15.47
C GLU A 337 3.92 -6.99 16.99
N ALA A 338 5.02 -6.57 17.62
CA ALA A 338 5.06 -6.38 19.06
C ALA A 338 4.12 -5.27 19.53
N VAL A 339 4.02 -4.17 18.75
CA VAL A 339 2.99 -3.14 18.97
C VAL A 339 1.60 -3.72 18.75
N GLY A 340 1.43 -4.56 17.74
CA GLY A 340 0.19 -5.28 17.45
C GLY A 340 -0.28 -6.15 18.60
N GLU A 341 0.61 -6.91 19.24
CA GLU A 341 0.30 -7.75 20.41
C GLU A 341 -0.26 -6.90 21.57
N ILE A 342 0.41 -5.79 21.87
CA ILE A 342 -0.03 -4.85 22.90
C ILE A 342 -1.37 -4.21 22.53
N TYR A 343 -1.56 -3.84 21.25
CA TYR A 343 -2.78 -3.23 20.76
C TYR A 343 -3.99 -4.17 20.89
N VAL A 344 -3.89 -5.42 20.40
CA VAL A 344 -5.02 -6.36 20.40
C VAL A 344 -5.39 -6.82 21.81
N SER A 345 -4.41 -6.96 22.72
CA SER A 345 -4.68 -7.30 24.11
C SER A 345 -5.59 -6.29 24.78
N LYS A 346 -5.67 -5.05 24.28
CA LYS A 346 -6.44 -3.96 24.87
C LYS A 346 -7.69 -3.57 24.08
N TYR A 347 -7.65 -3.71 22.76
CA TYR A 347 -8.65 -3.08 21.87
C TYR A 347 -9.38 -4.06 20.94
N PHE A 348 -9.07 -5.35 20.94
CA PHE A 348 -9.73 -6.32 20.07
C PHE A 348 -10.27 -7.52 20.87
N PRO A 349 -11.60 -7.60 21.10
CA PRO A 349 -12.23 -8.72 21.80
C PRO A 349 -12.14 -10.02 20.98
N ALA A 350 -11.93 -11.15 21.66
CA ALA A 350 -11.84 -12.46 21.01
C ALA A 350 -13.15 -12.86 20.29
N GLU A 351 -14.30 -12.39 20.78
CA GLU A 351 -15.61 -12.64 20.20
C GLU A 351 -15.75 -12.07 18.79
N ASP A 352 -15.09 -10.95 18.50
CA ASP A 352 -15.12 -10.34 17.16
C ASP A 352 -14.40 -11.21 16.13
N LYS A 353 -13.31 -11.91 16.50
CA LYS A 353 -12.64 -12.90 15.62
C LYS A 353 -13.59 -14.02 15.20
N VAL A 354 -14.44 -14.51 16.12
CA VAL A 354 -15.42 -15.58 15.82
C VAL A 354 -16.49 -15.08 14.85
N ARG A 355 -17.09 -13.92 15.10
CA ARG A 355 -18.13 -13.34 14.24
C ARG A 355 -17.60 -13.03 12.84
N MET A 356 -16.39 -12.53 12.74
CA MET A 356 -15.74 -12.26 11.45
C MET A 356 -15.48 -13.55 10.68
N THR A 357 -15.12 -14.65 11.35
CA THR A 357 -14.93 -15.96 10.71
C THR A 357 -16.23 -16.47 10.08
N GLU A 358 -17.37 -16.26 10.73
CA GLU A 358 -18.68 -16.64 10.19
C GLU A 358 -19.05 -15.78 8.98
N LEU A 359 -18.79 -14.48 9.05
CA LEU A 359 -19.03 -13.56 7.92
C LEU A 359 -18.20 -13.96 6.69
N VAL A 360 -16.90 -14.24 6.88
CA VAL A 360 -16.01 -14.72 5.80
C VAL A 360 -16.55 -15.98 5.15
N LYS A 361 -17.02 -16.96 5.94
CA LYS A 361 -17.61 -18.21 5.40
C LYS A 361 -18.85 -17.94 4.54
N ASN A 362 -19.72 -17.04 4.97
CA ASN A 362 -20.91 -16.68 4.20
C ASN A 362 -20.53 -16.03 2.85
N LEU A 363 -19.49 -15.18 2.85
CA LEU A 363 -18.97 -14.59 1.62
C LEU A 363 -18.30 -15.63 0.71
N GLN A 364 -17.56 -16.61 1.24
CA GLN A 364 -17.02 -17.72 0.45
C GLN A 364 -18.12 -18.51 -0.24
N VAL A 365 -19.22 -18.82 0.47
CA VAL A 365 -20.40 -19.48 -0.12
C VAL A 365 -21.00 -18.63 -1.25
N ALA A 366 -21.17 -17.33 -1.03
CA ALA A 366 -21.71 -16.43 -2.04
C ALA A 366 -20.82 -16.32 -3.29
N LEU A 367 -19.49 -16.22 -3.11
CA LEU A 367 -18.54 -16.21 -4.25
C LEU A 367 -18.59 -17.53 -5.01
N GLY A 368 -18.68 -18.69 -4.32
CA GLY A 368 -18.88 -19.98 -4.95
C GLY A 368 -20.16 -20.03 -5.81
N GLN A 369 -21.29 -19.49 -5.30
CA GLN A 369 -22.54 -19.35 -6.07
C GLN A 369 -22.35 -18.48 -7.32
N HIS A 370 -21.60 -17.39 -7.23
CA HIS A 370 -21.30 -16.55 -8.39
C HIS A 370 -20.47 -17.28 -9.43
N ILE A 371 -19.40 -17.99 -9.03
CA ILE A 371 -18.56 -18.80 -9.93
C ILE A 371 -19.42 -19.82 -10.69
N ASP A 372 -20.30 -20.56 -9.98
CA ASP A 372 -21.18 -21.57 -10.60
C ASP A 372 -22.14 -20.94 -11.61
N ALA A 373 -22.63 -19.74 -11.35
CA ALA A 373 -23.58 -19.02 -12.20
C ALA A 373 -22.98 -18.32 -13.43
N LEU A 374 -21.63 -18.24 -13.56
CA LEU A 374 -21.01 -17.57 -14.71
C LEU A 374 -21.33 -18.29 -16.03
N GLU A 375 -21.97 -17.60 -16.95
CA GLU A 375 -22.31 -18.15 -18.27
C GLU A 375 -21.14 -18.11 -19.27
N TRP A 376 -20.18 -17.21 -19.07
CA TRP A 376 -19.05 -17.03 -19.96
C TRP A 376 -17.85 -17.94 -19.66
N MET A 377 -17.85 -18.65 -18.52
CA MET A 377 -16.77 -19.51 -18.07
C MET A 377 -17.16 -21.00 -18.25
N SER A 378 -16.24 -21.81 -18.75
CA SER A 378 -16.39 -23.23 -18.89
C SER A 378 -16.46 -23.97 -17.54
N ASP A 379 -17.09 -25.13 -17.52
CA ASP A 379 -17.18 -25.96 -16.29
C ASP A 379 -15.80 -26.38 -15.78
N GLU A 380 -14.82 -26.59 -16.67
CA GLU A 380 -13.44 -26.92 -16.29
C GLU A 380 -12.80 -25.80 -15.49
N THR A 381 -12.90 -24.55 -15.96
CA THR A 381 -12.33 -23.39 -15.27
C THR A 381 -13.09 -23.08 -13.98
N LYS A 382 -14.44 -23.22 -13.97
CA LYS A 382 -15.26 -23.08 -12.76
C LYS A 382 -14.83 -24.06 -11.67
N GLN A 383 -14.59 -25.33 -12.02
CA GLN A 383 -14.13 -26.31 -11.04
C GLN A 383 -12.81 -25.90 -10.40
N LYS A 384 -11.83 -25.44 -11.20
CA LYS A 384 -10.54 -24.97 -10.68
C LYS A 384 -10.66 -23.69 -9.84
N ALA A 385 -11.59 -22.80 -10.23
CA ALA A 385 -11.91 -21.60 -9.44
C ALA A 385 -12.51 -21.99 -8.07
N GLN A 386 -13.41 -22.97 -8.01
CA GLN A 386 -13.97 -23.51 -6.77
C GLN A 386 -12.87 -24.15 -5.89
N GLU A 387 -11.96 -24.92 -6.50
CA GLU A 387 -10.82 -25.51 -5.79
C GLU A 387 -9.93 -24.42 -5.18
N LYS A 388 -9.66 -23.34 -5.92
CA LYS A 388 -8.87 -22.20 -5.42
C LYS A 388 -9.58 -21.48 -4.28
N LEU A 389 -10.88 -21.21 -4.41
CA LEU A 389 -11.68 -20.60 -3.35
C LEU A 389 -11.69 -21.45 -2.07
N ALA A 390 -11.77 -22.77 -2.20
CA ALA A 390 -11.78 -23.70 -1.06
C ALA A 390 -10.44 -23.75 -0.30
N THR A 391 -9.34 -23.34 -0.93
CA THR A 391 -7.99 -23.33 -0.33
C THR A 391 -7.56 -21.97 0.23
N PHE A 392 -8.45 -20.97 0.23
CA PHE A 392 -8.11 -19.68 0.83
C PHE A 392 -7.74 -19.82 2.29
N THR A 393 -6.54 -19.36 2.63
CA THR A 393 -6.14 -19.14 4.03
C THR A 393 -6.74 -17.85 4.52
N VAL A 394 -7.42 -17.90 5.67
CA VAL A 394 -8.12 -16.74 6.23
C VAL A 394 -7.44 -16.28 7.52
N LYS A 395 -6.92 -15.07 7.53
CA LYS A 395 -6.24 -14.43 8.65
C LYS A 395 -7.09 -13.28 9.21
N ILE A 396 -7.52 -13.38 10.47
CA ILE A 396 -8.43 -12.42 11.12
C ILE A 396 -7.85 -11.91 12.43
N GLY A 397 -7.79 -10.60 12.57
CA GLY A 397 -7.45 -9.90 13.81
C GLY A 397 -5.97 -9.83 14.08
N TYR A 398 -5.33 -10.96 14.41
CA TYR A 398 -3.93 -11.03 14.80
C TYR A 398 -3.34 -12.44 14.60
N PRO A 399 -1.99 -12.56 14.45
CA PRO A 399 -1.31 -13.84 14.28
C PRO A 399 -1.32 -14.68 15.58
N ASP A 400 -1.29 -16.01 15.41
CA ASP A 400 -1.20 -16.92 16.56
C ASP A 400 0.22 -17.00 17.14
N LYS A 401 1.25 -16.62 16.35
CA LYS A 401 2.65 -16.56 16.75
C LYS A 401 3.21 -15.19 16.40
N TRP A 402 3.79 -14.52 17.40
CA TRP A 402 4.40 -13.21 17.28
C TRP A 402 5.86 -13.28 16.84
N LYS A 403 6.29 -12.28 16.06
CA LYS A 403 7.69 -12.12 15.65
C LYS A 403 8.59 -11.83 16.85
N ASP A 404 9.75 -12.50 16.90
CA ASP A 404 10.75 -12.27 17.93
C ASP A 404 11.66 -11.10 17.60
N TYR A 405 11.62 -10.07 18.44
CA TYR A 405 12.48 -8.89 18.35
C TYR A 405 13.65 -8.88 19.34
N SER A 406 13.94 -10.01 20.01
CA SER A 406 14.97 -10.07 21.06
C SER A 406 16.36 -9.66 20.57
N SER A 407 16.72 -10.03 19.34
CA SER A 407 18.01 -9.71 18.72
C SER A 407 18.13 -8.29 18.14
N LEU A 408 17.04 -7.53 18.07
CA LEU A 408 17.08 -6.11 17.67
C LEU A 408 17.60 -5.27 18.84
N GLU A 409 18.70 -4.55 18.65
CA GLU A 409 19.29 -3.65 19.65
C GLU A 409 18.95 -2.20 19.36
N ILE A 410 18.35 -1.52 20.35
CA ILE A 410 18.12 -0.06 20.36
C ILE A 410 18.92 0.54 21.51
N ASP A 411 19.79 1.50 21.20
CA ASP A 411 20.69 2.16 22.13
C ASP A 411 20.44 3.69 22.14
N PRO A 412 19.77 4.25 23.16
CA PRO A 412 19.45 5.65 23.23
C PRO A 412 20.69 6.56 23.40
N SER A 413 21.87 6.01 23.67
CA SER A 413 23.12 6.81 23.72
C SER A 413 23.64 7.19 22.33
N LEU A 414 23.23 6.44 21.29
CA LEU A 414 23.53 6.72 19.90
C LEU A 414 22.52 7.72 19.30
N SER A 415 22.84 8.29 18.12
CA SER A 415 21.90 9.14 17.41
C SER A 415 20.64 8.37 16.98
N TYR A 416 19.55 9.10 16.72
CA TYR A 416 18.33 8.50 16.19
C TYR A 416 18.60 7.79 14.86
N TRP A 417 19.34 8.45 13.96
CA TRP A 417 19.74 7.88 12.66
C TRP A 417 20.51 6.55 12.81
N GLU A 418 21.44 6.45 13.77
CA GLU A 418 22.18 5.21 13.99
C GLU A 418 21.27 4.06 14.44
N ASN A 419 20.26 4.34 15.27
CA ASN A 419 19.28 3.33 15.67
C ASN A 419 18.36 2.91 14.50
N ILE A 420 17.99 3.83 13.62
CA ILE A 420 17.26 3.51 12.39
C ILE A 420 18.08 2.59 11.49
N LYS A 421 19.37 2.88 11.29
CA LYS A 421 20.28 2.00 10.52
C LYS A 421 20.39 0.59 11.11
N ARG A 422 20.44 0.47 12.44
CA ARG A 422 20.46 -0.83 13.12
C ARG A 422 19.16 -1.61 12.90
N ALA A 423 18.02 -0.95 13.03
CA ALA A 423 16.73 -1.58 12.81
C ALA A 423 16.55 -2.01 11.34
N SER A 424 16.99 -1.18 10.39
CA SER A 424 16.98 -1.51 8.96
C SER A 424 17.89 -2.71 8.67
N ALA A 425 19.13 -2.72 9.22
CA ALA A 425 20.05 -3.83 9.05
C ALA A 425 19.49 -5.15 9.62
N TRP A 426 18.83 -5.09 10.78
CA TRP A 426 18.18 -6.25 11.38
C TRP A 426 17.06 -6.79 10.48
N SER A 427 16.20 -5.92 9.96
CA SER A 427 15.09 -6.29 9.07
C SER A 427 15.59 -6.87 7.74
N THR A 428 16.59 -6.23 7.12
CA THR A 428 17.18 -6.71 5.86
C THR A 428 17.86 -8.06 6.05
N ALA A 429 18.62 -8.24 7.11
CA ALA A 429 19.26 -9.52 7.42
C ALA A 429 18.24 -10.64 7.66
N ASP A 430 17.11 -10.35 8.34
CA ASP A 430 16.01 -11.28 8.52
C ASP A 430 15.40 -11.70 7.17
N ASN A 431 15.16 -10.76 6.27
CA ASN A 431 14.66 -11.04 4.92
C ASN A 431 15.65 -11.90 4.12
N LEU A 432 16.93 -11.52 4.06
CA LEU A 432 17.96 -12.26 3.30
C LEU A 432 18.20 -13.67 3.86
N ALA A 433 18.02 -13.87 5.16
CA ALA A 433 18.17 -15.17 5.81
C ALA A 433 17.08 -16.19 5.41
N ARG A 434 16.03 -15.78 4.70
CA ARG A 434 14.97 -16.65 4.19
C ARG A 434 15.35 -17.36 2.89
N LEU A 435 16.39 -16.90 2.20
CA LEU A 435 16.83 -17.44 0.91
C LEU A 435 16.96 -18.97 0.95
N GLY A 436 16.29 -19.64 0.01
CA GLY A 436 16.27 -21.10 -0.12
C GLY A 436 15.49 -21.85 0.97
N LYS A 437 14.84 -21.15 1.91
CA LYS A 437 13.98 -21.76 2.92
C LYS A 437 12.53 -21.85 2.47
N GLU A 438 11.80 -22.77 3.09
CA GLU A 438 10.34 -22.83 2.93
C GLU A 438 9.68 -21.49 3.32
N VAL A 439 8.62 -21.16 2.61
CA VAL A 439 7.80 -19.97 2.90
C VAL A 439 7.00 -20.23 4.19
N ASP A 440 7.10 -19.31 5.15
CA ASP A 440 6.28 -19.32 6.35
C ASP A 440 4.88 -18.78 6.01
N ARG A 441 3.90 -19.69 5.86
CA ARG A 441 2.51 -19.33 5.55
C ARG A 441 1.74 -18.74 6.73
N ASP A 442 2.31 -18.80 7.94
CA ASP A 442 1.71 -18.16 9.13
C ASP A 442 2.13 -16.70 9.28
N GLU A 443 3.12 -16.23 8.52
CA GLU A 443 3.58 -14.84 8.53
C GLU A 443 2.48 -13.87 8.07
N TRP A 444 2.35 -12.74 8.77
CA TRP A 444 1.44 -11.66 8.42
C TRP A 444 2.18 -10.51 7.73
N PHE A 445 1.65 -10.02 6.61
CA PHE A 445 2.24 -8.89 5.87
C PHE A 445 1.70 -7.53 6.32
N MET A 446 0.68 -7.52 7.18
CA MET A 446 0.17 -6.33 7.87
C MET A 446 0.04 -6.62 9.35
N SER A 447 0.52 -5.69 10.18
CA SER A 447 0.37 -5.80 11.64
C SER A 447 -1.08 -5.56 12.08
N PRO A 448 -1.50 -6.09 13.24
CA PRO A 448 -2.88 -6.00 13.73
C PRO A 448 -3.46 -4.59 13.86
N GLN A 449 -2.63 -3.58 14.10
CA GLN A 449 -3.06 -2.17 14.21
C GLN A 449 -3.14 -1.45 12.85
N THR A 450 -2.92 -2.13 11.74
CA THR A 450 -3.04 -1.57 10.38
C THR A 450 -4.51 -1.46 9.98
N VAL A 451 -4.95 -0.26 9.56
CA VAL A 451 -6.28 -0.03 9.00
C VAL A 451 -6.24 -0.32 7.49
N ASN A 452 -6.25 -1.57 7.16
CA ASN A 452 -6.29 -2.11 5.79
C ASN A 452 -6.59 -3.61 5.81
N ALA A 453 -6.70 -4.23 4.61
CA ALA A 453 -6.78 -5.65 4.37
C ALA A 453 -5.89 -6.02 3.18
N TYR A 454 -5.67 -7.29 2.89
CA TYR A 454 -4.96 -7.73 1.70
C TYR A 454 -5.32 -9.14 1.25
N TYR A 455 -5.15 -9.40 -0.04
CA TYR A 455 -4.99 -10.73 -0.63
C TYR A 455 -3.53 -10.94 -1.04
N ASN A 456 -2.95 -12.10 -0.73
CA ASN A 456 -1.63 -12.50 -1.21
C ASN A 456 -1.73 -13.70 -2.15
N PRO A 457 -1.40 -13.56 -3.44
CA PRO A 457 -1.57 -14.63 -4.42
C PRO A 457 -0.62 -15.81 -4.20
N THR A 458 0.60 -15.59 -3.67
CA THR A 458 1.59 -16.67 -3.51
C THR A 458 1.30 -17.60 -2.33
N THR A 459 0.50 -17.14 -1.36
CA THR A 459 0.04 -17.96 -0.23
C THR A 459 -1.46 -18.27 -0.32
N ASN A 460 -2.15 -17.71 -1.33
CA ASN A 460 -3.59 -17.79 -1.52
C ASN A 460 -4.36 -17.43 -0.24
N GLU A 461 -4.03 -16.28 0.34
CA GLU A 461 -4.56 -15.84 1.64
C GLU A 461 -5.24 -14.48 1.59
N ILE A 462 -6.26 -14.31 2.42
CA ILE A 462 -6.91 -13.03 2.73
C ILE A 462 -6.65 -12.68 4.19
N CYS A 463 -6.36 -11.42 4.47
CA CYS A 463 -6.02 -10.96 5.82
C CYS A 463 -6.77 -9.70 6.19
N PHE A 464 -7.37 -9.71 7.40
CA PHE A 464 -8.12 -8.61 7.98
C PHE A 464 -7.58 -8.28 9.38
N PRO A 465 -6.62 -7.34 9.49
CA PRO A 465 -6.07 -6.89 10.77
C PRO A 465 -7.14 -6.37 11.73
N ALA A 466 -6.91 -6.49 13.03
CA ALA A 466 -7.86 -6.08 14.07
C ALA A 466 -8.32 -4.62 13.93
N ALA A 467 -7.44 -3.74 13.45
CA ALA A 467 -7.72 -2.31 13.39
C ALA A 467 -8.80 -1.92 12.37
N ILE A 468 -8.98 -2.67 11.27
CA ILE A 468 -10.06 -2.39 10.32
C ILE A 468 -11.42 -2.92 10.81
N LEU A 469 -11.43 -3.85 11.76
CA LEU A 469 -12.63 -4.49 12.29
C LEU A 469 -13.31 -3.61 13.35
N GLN A 470 -13.55 -2.36 13.01
CA GLN A 470 -14.16 -1.32 13.85
C GLN A 470 -15.03 -0.38 13.01
N PRO A 471 -15.97 0.37 13.59
CA PRO A 471 -16.74 1.37 12.85
C PRO A 471 -15.85 2.39 12.10
N PRO A 472 -16.17 2.77 10.86
CA PRO A 472 -17.41 2.44 10.13
C PRO A 472 -17.40 1.09 9.37
N PHE A 473 -16.29 0.33 9.38
CA PHE A 473 -16.15 -0.92 8.61
C PHE A 473 -16.92 -2.08 9.23
N TYR A 474 -16.82 -2.26 10.56
CA TYR A 474 -17.53 -3.27 11.30
C TYR A 474 -18.13 -2.71 12.57
N ASN A 475 -19.40 -2.99 12.81
CA ASN A 475 -20.09 -2.60 14.05
C ASN A 475 -20.90 -3.79 14.59
N SER A 476 -20.46 -4.36 15.71
CA SER A 476 -21.09 -5.52 16.34
C SER A 476 -22.54 -5.30 16.78
N THR A 477 -23.01 -4.04 16.83
CA THR A 477 -24.37 -3.64 17.20
C THR A 477 -25.23 -3.20 16.01
N ALA A 478 -24.65 -3.12 14.79
CA ALA A 478 -25.37 -2.80 13.57
C ALA A 478 -26.14 -4.00 13.04
N ASP A 479 -27.13 -3.74 12.18
CA ASP A 479 -27.83 -4.76 11.40
C ASP A 479 -26.91 -5.36 10.33
N ASP A 480 -27.30 -6.55 9.83
CA ASP A 480 -26.53 -7.28 8.84
C ASP A 480 -26.30 -6.47 7.55
N ALA A 481 -27.31 -5.71 7.11
CA ALA A 481 -27.18 -4.92 5.87
C ALA A 481 -26.02 -3.93 5.94
N VAL A 482 -25.83 -3.26 7.06
CA VAL A 482 -24.71 -2.34 7.29
C VAL A 482 -23.38 -3.10 7.32
N ASN A 483 -23.27 -4.22 8.06
CA ASN A 483 -22.02 -4.97 8.15
C ASN A 483 -21.65 -5.65 6.83
N TYR A 484 -22.62 -6.22 6.09
CA TYR A 484 -22.35 -6.75 4.76
C TYR A 484 -22.02 -5.66 3.74
N GLY A 485 -22.67 -4.49 3.82
CA GLY A 485 -22.38 -3.34 2.96
C GLY A 485 -21.01 -2.68 3.24
N ALA A 486 -20.50 -2.84 4.46
CA ALA A 486 -19.22 -2.30 4.88
C ALA A 486 -18.12 -3.38 4.85
N ILE A 487 -17.81 -4.01 5.99
CA ILE A 487 -16.71 -4.99 6.05
C ILE A 487 -16.96 -6.20 5.14
N GLY A 488 -18.21 -6.57 4.89
CA GLY A 488 -18.54 -7.64 3.96
C GLY A 488 -18.07 -7.35 2.54
N VAL A 489 -18.25 -6.11 2.06
CA VAL A 489 -17.72 -5.71 0.75
C VAL A 489 -16.19 -5.72 0.74
N VAL A 490 -15.53 -5.28 1.82
CA VAL A 490 -14.05 -5.37 1.91
C VAL A 490 -13.58 -6.83 1.85
N ILE A 491 -14.24 -7.74 2.56
CA ILE A 491 -13.89 -9.16 2.52
C ILE A 491 -14.12 -9.75 1.12
N GLY A 492 -15.25 -9.44 0.49
CA GLY A 492 -15.55 -9.85 -0.88
C GLY A 492 -14.56 -9.29 -1.90
N HIS A 493 -14.08 -8.05 -1.70
CA HIS A 493 -13.04 -7.40 -2.49
C HIS A 493 -11.73 -8.20 -2.40
N GLU A 494 -11.24 -8.50 -1.19
CA GLU A 494 -10.01 -9.30 -1.04
C GLU A 494 -10.15 -10.71 -1.61
N MET A 495 -11.30 -11.36 -1.46
CA MET A 495 -11.56 -12.65 -2.11
C MET A 495 -11.52 -12.55 -3.63
N THR A 496 -12.07 -11.46 -4.20
CA THR A 496 -12.13 -11.25 -5.65
C THR A 496 -10.74 -10.99 -6.22
N HIS A 497 -9.79 -10.43 -5.45
CA HIS A 497 -8.39 -10.35 -5.87
C HIS A 497 -7.77 -11.70 -6.22
N GLY A 498 -8.25 -12.81 -5.65
CA GLY A 498 -7.85 -14.14 -6.08
C GLY A 498 -8.20 -14.47 -7.54
N PHE A 499 -9.09 -13.69 -8.13
CA PHE A 499 -9.68 -13.93 -9.46
C PHE A 499 -9.65 -12.66 -10.36
N ASP A 500 -9.00 -11.59 -9.95
CA ASP A 500 -8.81 -10.40 -10.76
C ASP A 500 -7.82 -10.62 -11.91
N ASP A 501 -7.42 -9.57 -12.64
CA ASP A 501 -6.50 -9.67 -13.78
C ASP A 501 -5.11 -10.19 -13.41
N GLN A 502 -4.69 -10.06 -12.14
CA GLN A 502 -3.42 -10.55 -11.62
C GLN A 502 -3.58 -11.86 -10.86
N GLY A 503 -4.50 -11.92 -9.88
CA GLY A 503 -4.71 -13.08 -9.04
C GLY A 503 -5.12 -14.34 -9.80
N ARG A 504 -5.86 -14.18 -10.92
CA ARG A 504 -6.23 -15.30 -11.81
C ARG A 504 -5.03 -16.04 -12.41
N ASN A 505 -3.85 -15.45 -12.41
CA ASN A 505 -2.63 -16.08 -12.92
C ASN A 505 -2.01 -17.07 -11.93
N PHE A 506 -2.50 -17.12 -10.70
CA PHE A 506 -2.02 -18.01 -9.64
C PHE A 506 -3.01 -19.13 -9.38
N ASP A 507 -2.52 -20.35 -9.26
CA ASP A 507 -3.32 -21.53 -8.92
C ASP A 507 -3.69 -21.56 -7.42
N LYS A 508 -4.39 -22.63 -7.01
CA LYS A 508 -4.81 -22.84 -5.62
C LYS A 508 -3.67 -23.02 -4.61
N ASP A 509 -2.48 -23.35 -5.08
CA ASP A 509 -1.28 -23.56 -4.26
C ASP A 509 -0.40 -22.29 -4.23
N GLY A 510 -0.78 -21.24 -4.97
CA GLY A 510 -0.09 -19.95 -5.06
C GLY A 510 1.02 -19.90 -6.11
N ASN A 511 1.06 -20.85 -7.03
CA ASN A 511 2.02 -20.86 -8.14
C ASN A 511 1.47 -20.12 -9.34
N MET A 512 2.30 -19.34 -10.04
CA MET A 512 1.95 -18.64 -11.26
C MET A 512 1.89 -19.63 -12.43
N ILE A 513 0.76 -20.35 -12.53
CA ILE A 513 0.49 -21.37 -13.50
C ILE A 513 -0.85 -21.07 -14.18
N ASN A 514 -0.88 -21.06 -15.53
CA ASN A 514 -2.15 -20.92 -16.25
C ASN A 514 -3.05 -22.15 -16.00
N TRP A 515 -4.18 -21.92 -15.35
CA TRP A 515 -5.20 -22.92 -15.06
C TRP A 515 -6.52 -22.68 -15.81
N TRP A 516 -6.57 -21.64 -16.65
CA TRP A 516 -7.70 -21.25 -17.44
C TRP A 516 -7.65 -21.92 -18.82
N THR A 517 -8.83 -22.15 -19.44
CA THR A 517 -8.86 -22.41 -20.87
C THR A 517 -8.57 -21.13 -21.66
N ASP A 518 -8.05 -21.26 -22.87
CA ASP A 518 -7.76 -20.08 -23.71
C ASP A 518 -9.04 -19.27 -24.00
N ALA A 519 -10.18 -19.96 -24.21
CA ALA A 519 -11.46 -19.32 -24.48
C ALA A 519 -11.97 -18.51 -23.27
N ASP A 520 -11.82 -19.04 -22.06
CA ASP A 520 -12.23 -18.34 -20.84
C ASP A 520 -11.30 -17.13 -20.56
N ALA A 521 -10.01 -17.29 -20.80
CA ALA A 521 -9.05 -16.20 -20.68
C ALA A 521 -9.37 -15.04 -21.64
N GLU A 522 -9.73 -15.37 -22.90
CA GLU A 522 -10.16 -14.38 -23.90
C GLU A 522 -11.49 -13.70 -23.51
N ALA A 523 -12.45 -14.46 -22.99
CA ALA A 523 -13.72 -13.92 -22.52
C ALA A 523 -13.54 -12.96 -21.33
N PHE A 524 -12.68 -13.33 -20.37
CA PHE A 524 -12.31 -12.47 -19.25
C PHE A 524 -11.66 -11.16 -19.74
N GLN A 525 -10.70 -11.28 -20.67
CA GLN A 525 -10.00 -10.10 -21.21
C GLN A 525 -10.96 -9.13 -21.91
N LYS A 526 -11.92 -9.64 -22.70
CA LYS A 526 -12.93 -8.80 -23.36
C LYS A 526 -13.78 -8.05 -22.35
N LYS A 527 -14.22 -8.70 -21.28
CA LYS A 527 -15.00 -8.07 -20.22
C LYS A 527 -14.18 -7.04 -19.45
N SER A 528 -12.94 -7.38 -19.10
CA SER A 528 -12.01 -6.47 -18.43
C SER A 528 -11.73 -5.22 -19.25
N GLN A 529 -11.60 -5.34 -20.57
CA GLN A 529 -11.41 -4.21 -21.47
C GLN A 529 -12.59 -3.24 -21.44
N VAL A 530 -13.84 -3.73 -21.37
CA VAL A 530 -15.02 -2.87 -21.22
C VAL A 530 -14.93 -2.06 -19.92
N LEU A 531 -14.51 -2.70 -18.82
CA LEU A 531 -14.34 -2.04 -17.52
C LEU A 531 -13.24 -0.96 -17.59
N VAL A 532 -12.10 -1.27 -18.22
CA VAL A 532 -11.03 -0.28 -18.47
C VAL A 532 -11.57 0.93 -19.21
N GLU A 533 -12.35 0.74 -20.29
CA GLU A 533 -12.90 1.82 -21.10
C GLU A 533 -13.96 2.65 -20.35
N GLN A 534 -14.75 2.03 -19.46
CA GLN A 534 -15.66 2.76 -18.59
C GLN A 534 -14.92 3.73 -17.68
N PHE A 535 -13.82 3.26 -17.03
CA PHE A 535 -13.04 4.10 -16.13
C PHE A 535 -12.21 5.16 -16.87
N ASN A 536 -11.64 4.86 -18.03
CA ASN A 536 -10.88 5.83 -18.84
C ASN A 536 -11.72 7.05 -19.29
N LYS A 537 -13.04 6.96 -19.28
CA LYS A 537 -13.95 8.07 -19.60
C LYS A 537 -14.19 9.02 -18.43
N ILE A 538 -13.71 8.71 -17.24
CA ILE A 538 -13.94 9.50 -16.03
C ILE A 538 -12.95 10.66 -15.99
N GLU A 539 -13.47 11.89 -16.02
CA GLU A 539 -12.70 13.09 -15.77
C GLU A 539 -12.54 13.29 -14.26
N VAL A 540 -11.31 13.17 -13.76
CA VAL A 540 -10.96 13.34 -12.34
C VAL A 540 -10.80 14.82 -11.98
N LEU A 541 -10.16 15.57 -12.87
CA LEU A 541 -10.04 17.04 -12.78
C LEU A 541 -10.31 17.64 -14.14
N PRO A 542 -11.10 18.72 -14.22
CA PRO A 542 -11.38 19.40 -15.47
C PRO A 542 -10.14 20.11 -16.02
N ALA A 543 -10.11 20.29 -17.33
CA ALA A 543 -9.10 21.14 -17.96
C ALA A 543 -9.18 22.57 -17.44
N THR A 544 -8.03 23.22 -17.30
CA THR A 544 -7.89 24.65 -16.99
C THR A 544 -7.16 25.36 -18.13
N ASP A 545 -7.01 26.68 -18.04
CA ASP A 545 -6.21 27.45 -19.02
C ASP A 545 -4.73 27.04 -19.00
N GLU A 546 -4.26 26.42 -17.90
CA GLU A 546 -2.86 26.08 -17.66
C GLU A 546 -2.57 24.56 -17.74
N SER A 547 -3.60 23.70 -17.70
CA SER A 547 -3.43 22.26 -17.66
C SER A 547 -4.56 21.51 -18.39
N PRO A 548 -4.27 20.39 -19.07
CA PRO A 548 -5.31 19.51 -19.62
C PRO A 548 -6.13 18.85 -18.50
N ALA A 549 -7.28 18.29 -18.87
CA ALA A 549 -8.06 17.46 -17.96
C ALA A 549 -7.25 16.25 -17.48
N VAL A 550 -7.42 15.89 -16.21
CA VAL A 550 -6.85 14.64 -15.65
C VAL A 550 -7.92 13.56 -15.74
N MET A 551 -7.64 12.53 -16.53
CA MET A 551 -8.52 11.38 -16.70
C MET A 551 -8.09 10.24 -15.77
N ALA A 552 -9.03 9.43 -15.32
CA ALA A 552 -8.73 8.20 -14.60
C ALA A 552 -7.97 7.20 -15.51
N ASP A 553 -7.14 6.36 -14.92
CA ASP A 553 -6.43 5.29 -15.63
C ASP A 553 -7.06 3.94 -15.28
N GLY A 554 -7.97 3.49 -16.17
CA GLY A 554 -8.66 2.23 -16.02
C GLY A 554 -7.76 0.99 -16.14
N ALA A 555 -6.62 1.11 -16.84
CA ALA A 555 -5.67 0.01 -16.96
C ALA A 555 -4.82 -0.13 -15.69
N LEU A 556 -4.40 0.98 -15.08
CA LEU A 556 -3.70 0.97 -13.80
C LEU A 556 -4.61 0.42 -12.69
N SER A 557 -5.88 0.82 -12.66
CA SER A 557 -6.83 0.47 -11.60
C SER A 557 -7.69 -0.78 -11.88
N LEU A 558 -7.39 -1.54 -12.93
CA LEU A 558 -8.25 -2.65 -13.37
C LEU A 558 -8.52 -3.69 -12.28
N GLY A 559 -7.49 -4.19 -11.60
CA GLY A 559 -7.64 -5.22 -10.57
C GLY A 559 -8.52 -4.75 -9.41
N GLU A 560 -8.30 -3.52 -8.95
CA GLU A 560 -9.09 -2.89 -7.91
C GLU A 560 -10.56 -2.70 -8.31
N ASN A 561 -10.79 -2.27 -9.55
CA ASN A 561 -12.15 -2.09 -10.07
C ASN A 561 -12.89 -3.43 -10.24
N ILE A 562 -12.19 -4.50 -10.62
CA ILE A 562 -12.73 -5.87 -10.64
C ILE A 562 -13.05 -6.33 -9.22
N ALA A 563 -12.15 -6.10 -8.28
CA ALA A 563 -12.31 -6.49 -6.88
C ALA A 563 -13.47 -5.73 -6.21
N ASP A 564 -13.65 -4.45 -6.48
CA ASP A 564 -14.79 -3.66 -6.00
C ASP A 564 -16.12 -4.19 -6.53
N GLN A 565 -16.20 -4.46 -7.83
CA GLN A 565 -17.42 -4.99 -8.45
C GLN A 565 -17.77 -6.38 -7.90
N GLY A 566 -16.79 -7.27 -7.85
CA GLY A 566 -16.98 -8.62 -7.31
C GLY A 566 -17.33 -8.60 -5.83
N GLY A 567 -16.62 -7.79 -5.04
CA GLY A 567 -16.85 -7.63 -3.61
C GLY A 567 -18.27 -7.16 -3.28
N LEU A 568 -18.76 -6.14 -4.01
CA LEU A 568 -20.13 -5.66 -3.85
C LEU A 568 -21.17 -6.73 -4.16
N ARG A 569 -21.03 -7.45 -5.27
CA ARG A 569 -21.99 -8.48 -5.69
C ARG A 569 -21.99 -9.66 -4.73
N VAL A 570 -20.80 -10.12 -4.35
CA VAL A 570 -20.63 -11.24 -3.40
C VAL A 570 -21.21 -10.88 -2.04
N ALA A 571 -20.92 -9.69 -1.52
CA ALA A 571 -21.45 -9.25 -0.25
C ALA A 571 -22.97 -9.05 -0.26
N PHE A 572 -23.53 -8.55 -1.36
CA PHE A 572 -24.97 -8.43 -1.52
C PHE A 572 -25.65 -9.80 -1.56
N THR A 573 -25.09 -10.77 -2.26
CA THR A 573 -25.58 -12.16 -2.28
C THR A 573 -25.48 -12.81 -0.90
N ALA A 574 -24.36 -12.60 -0.19
CA ALA A 574 -24.20 -13.09 1.17
C ALA A 574 -25.23 -12.47 2.15
N LEU A 575 -25.54 -11.18 2.03
CA LEU A 575 -26.63 -10.55 2.76
C LEU A 575 -27.97 -11.24 2.45
N LYS A 576 -28.29 -11.44 1.18
CA LYS A 576 -29.56 -12.12 0.79
C LYS A 576 -29.61 -13.55 1.33
N ASN A 577 -28.51 -14.29 1.32
CA ASN A 577 -28.42 -15.62 1.92
C ASN A 577 -28.65 -15.57 3.45
N ALA A 578 -28.09 -14.58 4.14
CA ALA A 578 -28.26 -14.42 5.59
C ALA A 578 -29.71 -14.04 5.97
N LEU A 579 -30.35 -13.19 5.17
CA LEU A 579 -31.76 -12.82 5.39
C LEU A 579 -32.74 -13.96 5.03
N GLY A 580 -32.38 -14.86 4.12
CA GLY A 580 -33.23 -15.93 3.64
C GLY A 580 -34.53 -15.39 3.03
N GLU A 581 -35.68 -15.91 3.47
CA GLU A 581 -37.01 -15.44 3.06
C GLU A 581 -37.50 -14.22 3.86
N THR A 582 -36.72 -13.75 4.82
CA THR A 582 -37.10 -12.63 5.68
C THR A 582 -36.92 -11.31 4.95
N THR A 583 -37.92 -10.47 4.92
CA THR A 583 -37.80 -9.06 4.52
C THR A 583 -37.81 -8.22 5.80
N PRO A 584 -36.65 -7.69 6.23
CA PRO A 584 -36.62 -6.85 7.44
C PRO A 584 -37.44 -5.58 7.25
N GLU A 585 -38.02 -5.11 8.36
CA GLU A 585 -38.64 -3.80 8.36
C GLU A 585 -37.59 -2.70 8.08
N PRO A 586 -37.95 -1.65 7.34
CA PRO A 586 -37.05 -0.53 7.12
C PRO A 586 -36.57 0.09 8.43
N ILE A 587 -35.26 0.40 8.51
CA ILE A 587 -34.64 1.09 9.65
C ILE A 587 -34.29 2.51 9.17
N ASP A 588 -34.67 3.52 9.94
CA ASP A 588 -34.45 4.94 9.60
C ASP A 588 -35.04 5.34 8.24
N GLY A 589 -36.07 4.64 7.77
CA GLY A 589 -36.73 4.87 6.47
C GLY A 589 -36.06 4.19 5.28
N PHE A 590 -35.03 3.39 5.48
CA PHE A 590 -34.31 2.67 4.43
C PHE A 590 -34.50 1.16 4.53
N THR A 591 -34.68 0.51 3.37
CA THR A 591 -34.68 -0.96 3.27
C THR A 591 -33.30 -1.53 3.55
N ALA A 592 -33.21 -2.85 3.79
CA ALA A 592 -31.91 -3.51 4.00
C ALA A 592 -30.97 -3.30 2.79
N GLU A 593 -31.47 -3.36 1.56
CA GLU A 593 -30.68 -3.15 0.33
C GLU A 593 -30.18 -1.69 0.25
N GLN A 594 -31.01 -0.73 0.58
CA GLN A 594 -30.59 0.68 0.60
C GLN A 594 -29.53 0.93 1.67
N ARG A 595 -29.68 0.35 2.85
CA ARG A 595 -28.70 0.43 3.95
C ARG A 595 -27.37 -0.19 3.57
N PHE A 596 -27.39 -1.31 2.84
CA PHE A 596 -26.20 -1.94 2.29
C PHE A 596 -25.38 -0.98 1.40
N TYR A 597 -26.03 -0.36 0.42
CA TYR A 597 -25.33 0.56 -0.49
C TYR A 597 -24.90 1.88 0.17
N ILE A 598 -25.68 2.41 1.11
CA ILE A 598 -25.29 3.59 1.91
C ILE A 598 -24.05 3.27 2.74
N ALA A 599 -24.00 2.10 3.41
CA ALA A 599 -22.86 1.66 4.20
C ALA A 599 -21.62 1.51 3.32
N TYR A 600 -21.75 0.92 2.12
CA TYR A 600 -20.65 0.84 1.16
C TYR A 600 -20.09 2.20 0.77
N ALA A 601 -20.95 3.13 0.37
CA ALA A 601 -20.51 4.46 -0.04
C ALA A 601 -19.83 5.21 1.12
N ALA A 602 -20.31 5.04 2.36
CA ALA A 602 -19.72 5.66 3.54
C ALA A 602 -18.26 5.28 3.80
N LEU A 603 -17.82 4.07 3.38
CA LEU A 603 -16.41 3.67 3.47
C LEU A 603 -15.49 4.55 2.64
N TRP A 604 -15.99 5.02 1.48
CA TRP A 604 -15.22 5.77 0.49
C TRP A 604 -15.37 7.27 0.61
N GLY A 605 -16.20 7.75 1.56
CA GLY A 605 -16.36 9.18 1.83
C GLY A 605 -15.02 9.85 2.14
N GLN A 606 -14.61 10.84 1.33
CA GLN A 606 -13.34 11.53 1.47
C GLN A 606 -13.33 12.92 0.82
N ASN A 607 -12.47 13.79 1.33
CA ASN A 607 -12.03 15.02 0.70
C ASN A 607 -10.58 14.86 0.25
N VAL A 608 -10.25 15.31 -0.96
CA VAL A 608 -8.91 15.12 -1.58
C VAL A 608 -8.47 16.42 -2.26
N ARG A 609 -7.21 16.82 -2.07
CA ARG A 609 -6.62 17.97 -2.78
C ARG A 609 -6.43 17.65 -4.27
N ASP A 610 -6.57 18.64 -5.13
CA ASP A 610 -6.44 18.43 -6.57
C ASP A 610 -5.05 17.92 -6.98
N ALA A 611 -3.99 18.44 -6.36
CA ALA A 611 -2.63 17.92 -6.59
C ALA A 611 -2.51 16.43 -6.23
N GLU A 612 -3.19 16.00 -5.17
CA GLU A 612 -3.20 14.58 -4.76
C GLU A 612 -4.09 13.74 -5.68
N LYS A 613 -5.24 14.25 -6.15
CA LYS A 613 -6.06 13.55 -7.16
C LYS A 613 -5.23 13.27 -8.42
N ALA A 614 -4.54 14.30 -8.95
CA ALA A 614 -3.67 14.15 -10.12
C ALA A 614 -2.53 13.16 -9.88
N ARG A 615 -1.92 13.16 -8.68
CA ARG A 615 -0.87 12.22 -8.32
C ARG A 615 -1.38 10.78 -8.24
N LEU A 616 -2.50 10.56 -7.55
CA LEU A 616 -3.06 9.22 -7.35
C LEU A 616 -3.43 8.55 -8.67
N THR A 617 -3.95 9.28 -9.66
CA THR A 617 -4.25 8.71 -10.99
C THR A 617 -3.02 8.16 -11.74
N LYS A 618 -1.80 8.53 -11.32
CA LYS A 618 -0.53 8.05 -11.93
C LYS A 618 0.18 6.98 -11.12
N VAL A 619 -0.04 6.93 -9.81
CA VAL A 619 0.77 6.09 -8.93
C VAL A 619 -0.03 5.08 -8.10
N ASP A 620 -1.33 5.29 -7.92
CA ASP A 620 -2.19 4.42 -7.10
C ASP A 620 -3.00 3.47 -8.00
N VAL A 621 -2.97 2.19 -7.68
CA VAL A 621 -3.79 1.18 -8.38
C VAL A 621 -5.28 1.29 -8.01
N HIS A 622 -5.62 2.03 -6.94
CA HIS A 622 -6.99 2.26 -6.52
C HIS A 622 -7.60 3.47 -7.22
N SER A 623 -8.84 3.34 -7.67
CA SER A 623 -9.65 4.48 -8.09
C SER A 623 -9.97 5.40 -6.91
N LEU A 624 -10.24 6.69 -7.17
CA LEU A 624 -10.71 7.62 -6.13
C LEU A 624 -12.05 7.16 -5.55
N GLY A 625 -12.34 7.50 -4.29
CA GLY A 625 -13.53 7.04 -3.58
C GLY A 625 -14.84 7.28 -4.33
N GLU A 626 -15.00 8.46 -4.95
CA GLU A 626 -16.14 8.77 -5.81
C GLU A 626 -16.28 7.78 -6.97
N ASN A 627 -15.18 7.41 -7.61
CA ASN A 627 -15.18 6.50 -8.76
C ASN A 627 -15.41 5.06 -8.31
N ARG A 628 -14.85 4.64 -7.17
CA ARG A 628 -15.12 3.32 -6.57
C ARG A 628 -16.62 3.14 -6.31
N VAL A 629 -17.32 4.19 -5.89
CA VAL A 629 -18.77 4.16 -5.67
C VAL A 629 -19.54 4.30 -6.99
N ASN A 630 -19.46 5.46 -7.62
CA ASN A 630 -20.34 5.79 -8.73
C ASN A 630 -20.11 4.93 -9.97
N ALA A 631 -18.86 4.70 -10.37
CA ALA A 631 -18.58 3.93 -11.59
C ALA A 631 -18.89 2.42 -11.40
N THR A 632 -18.59 1.87 -10.23
CA THR A 632 -18.87 0.45 -9.93
C THR A 632 -20.37 0.19 -9.87
N LEU A 633 -21.14 1.05 -9.17
CA LEU A 633 -22.60 0.87 -8.99
C LEU A 633 -23.38 0.96 -10.30
N LYS A 634 -22.91 1.72 -11.30
CA LYS A 634 -23.53 1.80 -12.63
C LYS A 634 -23.64 0.44 -13.35
N ASN A 635 -22.84 -0.53 -12.96
CA ASN A 635 -22.90 -1.89 -13.54
C ASN A 635 -23.90 -2.83 -12.83
N LEU A 636 -24.49 -2.44 -11.68
CA LEU A 636 -25.21 -3.34 -10.80
C LEU A 636 -26.74 -3.15 -10.85
N GLN A 637 -27.48 -4.13 -11.38
CA GLN A 637 -28.96 -4.09 -11.41
C GLN A 637 -29.55 -4.01 -10.00
N SER A 638 -28.98 -4.71 -9.01
CA SER A 638 -29.46 -4.67 -7.62
C SER A 638 -29.39 -3.28 -6.98
N PHE A 639 -28.46 -2.42 -7.42
CA PHE A 639 -28.43 -1.02 -7.01
C PHE A 639 -29.61 -0.23 -7.60
N TYR A 640 -29.89 -0.43 -8.88
CA TYR A 640 -31.04 0.21 -9.53
C TYR A 640 -32.37 -0.19 -8.89
N ASP A 641 -32.50 -1.47 -8.58
CA ASP A 641 -33.71 -2.01 -7.91
C ASP A 641 -33.89 -1.39 -6.51
N ALA A 642 -32.79 -1.30 -5.73
CA ALA A 642 -32.82 -0.74 -4.37
C ALA A 642 -33.28 0.72 -4.32
N PHE A 643 -32.89 1.54 -5.31
CA PHE A 643 -33.19 2.97 -5.33
C PHE A 643 -34.19 3.35 -6.43
N SER A 644 -34.80 2.35 -7.11
CA SER A 644 -35.78 2.55 -8.19
C SER A 644 -35.25 3.48 -9.32
N ILE A 645 -33.98 3.30 -9.69
CA ILE A 645 -33.30 4.13 -10.69
C ILE A 645 -33.63 3.59 -12.09
N THR A 646 -34.25 4.41 -12.92
CA THR A 646 -34.59 4.12 -14.32
C THR A 646 -34.03 5.14 -15.30
N GLU A 647 -33.51 6.27 -14.78
CA GLU A 647 -32.92 7.37 -15.55
C GLU A 647 -31.95 8.14 -14.63
N GLY A 648 -31.24 9.14 -15.15
CA GLY A 648 -30.29 9.97 -14.42
C GLY A 648 -28.82 9.64 -14.77
N LYS A 649 -27.89 10.35 -14.18
CA LYS A 649 -26.44 10.19 -14.48
C LYS A 649 -25.86 8.87 -13.98
N MET A 650 -26.49 8.28 -12.97
CA MET A 650 -26.11 6.96 -12.44
C MET A 650 -26.68 5.80 -13.29
N PHE A 651 -27.67 6.06 -14.16
CA PHE A 651 -28.24 5.01 -15.01
C PHE A 651 -27.33 4.72 -16.21
N MET A 652 -27.03 3.43 -16.41
CA MET A 652 -26.31 2.88 -17.55
C MET A 652 -27.20 1.82 -18.21
N PRO A 653 -27.46 1.88 -19.53
CA PRO A 653 -28.20 0.85 -20.24
C PRO A 653 -27.60 -0.55 -20.04
N GLU A 654 -28.42 -1.59 -20.00
CA GLU A 654 -27.99 -2.94 -19.70
C GLU A 654 -26.90 -3.43 -20.67
N GLU A 655 -27.00 -3.09 -21.94
CA GLU A 655 -26.03 -3.44 -22.99
C GLU A 655 -24.65 -2.78 -22.84
N GLU A 656 -24.55 -1.72 -22.03
CA GLU A 656 -23.29 -1.02 -21.74
C GLU A 656 -22.65 -1.51 -20.44
N ARG A 657 -23.39 -2.29 -19.63
CA ARG A 657 -22.90 -2.80 -18.35
C ARG A 657 -21.98 -3.99 -18.56
N VAL A 658 -21.02 -4.13 -17.68
CA VAL A 658 -20.16 -5.31 -17.63
C VAL A 658 -20.18 -5.92 -16.24
N ILE A 659 -20.34 -7.23 -16.20
CA ILE A 659 -20.21 -8.03 -14.99
C ILE A 659 -19.13 -9.08 -15.26
N ILE A 660 -18.15 -9.13 -14.35
CA ILE A 660 -17.03 -10.09 -14.43
C ILE A 660 -17.28 -11.24 -13.48
N TRP A 661 -17.46 -11.00 -12.17
CA TRP A 661 -17.72 -12.01 -11.13
C TRP A 661 -19.12 -11.93 -10.50
#